data_f89cf2770e8a211b9b66f50dba278131
#
_entry.id   f89cf2770e8a211b9b66f50dba278131
#
_cell.length_a   1.000
_cell.length_b   1.000
_cell.length_c   1.000
_cell.angle_alpha   90.00
_cell.angle_beta   90.00
_cell.angle_gamma   90.00
#
_symmetry.space_group_name_H-M   'P 1'
#
loop_
_entity.id
_entity.type
_entity.pdbx_description
1 polymer ?
#
loop_
_entity_poly.entity_id
_entity_poly.type
_entity_poly.pdbx_seq_one_letter_code
_entity_poly.pdbx_strand_id
1 'polypeptide(L)'
;MKTTTRVLMLMGAALPALTAASANAQDVAPSAPASSPAPQAGPAAPPAPGVAAEQPAALSPPADLPAAQNGEIVVTAQKRSERLQDVPIAVSVVSGQALAALSRPGLEGAVTLVPALNFQKSGTTLNQSLFLRGVGTTTFSIAGEPSVSTVVDGVVFARSGEAFGDLVDIDRLEVLRGPQGTLFGKNASAGVVNIVSVQPTRELGGYVEGGYFTNGNERRVRGALNIPVSEDLLTRFTGFYGRYDGNIRNVATGGGRVNGYEHYGARAQVKWTPSSATTIALIGDYHRNDDNCCAEVIGTGALNAAGAPITSPVFAVLPTPLGDRTRTVNQNLVTRTREEGYGVSVQVDTELGTQTVTSITAYRDYRNTEIRDGDFLPRAYVGFNQLHDTGPQTGNTFSQELRLTSPARQFLAYVVGLYYSRAESERIYSRSDIVCNGATTLVQPVPCDTAGAPASTTPFGRADFGSVFKNISAFGQATANITDRFRFIGGLRWTADQLDVFHSRATTLAGPGIQPSFPTTPTGTGNPATAFTGKTTNTNLSGKASLQYDVTRNVTAYGGYTRGYKGPAFNVFFNLTATGTNVIAPETSDSYEVGLKNTLFGGKLVLNLDAFYAKYDNFQANNPDLVAGVVVTRFTNAGKVSTRGAEADIVLRPVDDLSLSGGIAYTDARVDQFLQAPGAAVTAVIPAGTALPFAPKWKGSLGADYRWRTGGAVDLFLGAQGNYQSKQLALFSPDAVQRRLGTIDSYGLVNLSAGVGDADDRYRLTFQVRNLFDQSFAAAIQNGGPAGSYRYQIPRDADRYYGITGRINF
;
A
#
# COMPACT_ATOMS: atom_id res chain seq x y z
N MET A 1 29.32 -13.04 -5.63
CA MET A 1 29.90 -13.92 -4.61
C MET A 1 30.36 -13.18 -3.33
N LYS A 2 29.81 -11.99 -3.04
CA LYS A 2 30.10 -11.22 -1.81
C LYS A 2 28.89 -11.05 -0.88
N THR A 3 27.75 -11.57 -1.24
CA THR A 3 26.46 -11.32 -0.55
C THR A 3 26.12 -12.39 0.50
N THR A 4 26.64 -13.61 0.36
CA THR A 4 26.31 -14.74 1.24
C THR A 4 26.99 -14.69 2.63
N THR A 5 28.09 -13.98 2.76
CA THR A 5 28.85 -13.93 4.02
C THR A 5 28.29 -12.93 5.04
N ARG A 6 27.48 -11.95 4.60
CA ARG A 6 26.90 -10.94 5.51
C ARG A 6 25.64 -11.43 6.25
N VAL A 7 24.91 -12.38 5.71
CA VAL A 7 23.71 -12.93 6.34
C VAL A 7 24.05 -13.87 7.50
N LEU A 8 25.17 -14.60 7.43
CA LEU A 8 25.62 -15.49 8.51
C LEU A 8 26.15 -14.74 9.75
N MET A 9 26.70 -13.54 9.59
CA MET A 9 27.20 -12.75 10.72
C MET A 9 26.09 -12.09 11.57
N LEU A 10 24.91 -11.87 11.02
CA LEU A 10 23.76 -11.32 11.77
C LEU A 10 23.03 -12.36 12.62
N MET A 11 23.10 -13.64 12.27
CA MET A 11 22.60 -14.72 13.13
C MET A 11 23.50 -15.03 14.34
N GLY A 12 24.80 -14.72 14.27
CA GLY A 12 25.74 -14.92 15.37
C GLY A 12 25.67 -13.89 16.50
N ALA A 13 25.06 -12.73 16.27
CA ALA A 13 24.98 -11.65 17.26
C ALA A 13 23.73 -11.71 18.17
N ALA A 14 22.73 -12.53 17.85
CA ALA A 14 21.52 -12.69 18.65
C ALA A 14 21.58 -13.80 19.72
N LEU A 15 22.57 -14.71 19.66
CA LEU A 15 22.71 -15.82 20.62
C LEU A 15 23.40 -15.50 21.96
N PRO A 16 24.26 -14.47 22.13
CA PRO A 16 24.91 -14.24 23.42
C PRO A 16 23.99 -13.63 24.50
N ALA A 17 22.81 -13.13 24.14
CA ALA A 17 21.95 -12.49 25.13
C ALA A 17 21.04 -13.47 25.91
N LEU A 18 20.96 -14.73 25.50
CA LEU A 18 20.11 -15.76 26.15
C LEU A 18 20.86 -16.68 27.12
N THR A 19 22.22 -16.60 27.21
CA THR A 19 22.99 -17.49 28.08
C THR A 19 23.50 -16.84 29.36
N ALA A 20 23.15 -15.58 29.65
CA ALA A 20 23.62 -14.86 30.84
C ALA A 20 22.68 -14.88 32.05
N ALA A 21 21.55 -15.61 32.00
CA ALA A 21 20.55 -15.61 33.09
C ALA A 21 20.49 -16.92 33.91
N SER A 22 21.47 -17.83 33.82
CA SER A 22 21.46 -19.07 34.56
C SER A 22 22.83 -19.42 35.17
N ALA A 23 23.34 -18.58 36.04
CA ALA A 23 24.43 -18.94 36.94
C ALA A 23 24.37 -18.04 38.17
N ASN A 24 23.71 -18.53 39.25
CA ASN A 24 24.14 -18.40 40.63
C ASN A 24 23.03 -18.82 41.59
N ALA A 25 23.07 -20.04 42.07
CA ALA A 25 22.71 -20.45 43.42
C ALA A 25 23.28 -21.84 43.66
N GLN A 26 24.39 -21.88 44.33
CA GLN A 26 24.95 -23.10 44.97
C GLN A 26 24.69 -23.04 46.46
N ASP A 27 24.24 -24.21 46.99
CA ASP A 27 24.46 -24.79 48.27
C ASP A 27 24.10 -24.03 49.57
N VAL A 28 23.19 -24.60 50.29
CA VAL A 28 23.41 -25.23 51.62
C VAL A 28 22.18 -26.02 52.09
N ALA A 29 22.31 -27.35 52.29
CA ALA A 29 21.43 -28.16 53.14
C ALA A 29 22.04 -28.11 54.55
N PRO A 30 21.26 -28.30 55.65
CA PRO A 30 21.04 -29.62 56.19
C PRO A 30 19.71 -29.91 56.96
N SER A 31 19.45 -31.21 57.04
CA SER A 31 18.93 -32.01 58.15
C SER A 31 17.48 -31.86 58.62
N ALA A 32 16.76 -33.02 58.43
CA ALA A 32 15.58 -33.38 59.21
C ALA A 32 15.85 -33.67 60.69
N PRO A 33 14.79 -33.67 61.54
CA PRO A 33 14.35 -34.97 62.07
C PRO A 33 12.84 -35.14 62.34
N ALA A 34 12.43 -36.42 62.26
CA ALA A 34 11.57 -37.24 63.07
C ALA A 34 10.05 -36.89 63.27
N SER A 35 9.31 -37.79 62.75
CA SER A 35 8.17 -38.68 63.06
C SER A 35 7.34 -38.51 64.31
N SER A 36 6.01 -38.67 64.03
CA SER A 36 4.95 -39.48 64.81
C SER A 36 3.92 -38.72 65.63
N PRO A 37 2.77 -39.28 65.84
CA PRO A 37 1.84 -40.11 65.10
C PRO A 37 0.37 -39.57 65.11
N ALA A 38 -0.48 -40.18 64.29
CA ALA A 38 -1.94 -39.90 64.22
C ALA A 38 -2.76 -40.41 65.43
N PRO A 39 -3.94 -39.86 65.62
CA PRO A 39 -5.03 -40.67 66.21
C PRO A 39 -6.25 -40.73 65.28
N GLN A 40 -6.98 -41.82 65.51
CA GLN A 40 -8.04 -42.50 64.79
C GLN A 40 -9.37 -41.72 64.71
N ALA A 41 -10.15 -42.20 63.75
CA ALA A 41 -11.48 -41.77 63.33
C ALA A 41 -12.58 -42.01 64.36
N GLY A 42 -13.60 -41.13 64.40
CA GLY A 42 -14.92 -41.33 64.92
C GLY A 42 -16.00 -40.88 63.91
N PRO A 43 -17.22 -41.39 63.96
CA PRO A 43 -18.10 -41.57 62.84
C PRO A 43 -18.92 -40.31 62.44
N ALA A 44 -19.40 -40.37 61.21
CA ALA A 44 -20.10 -39.32 60.44
C ALA A 44 -21.51 -38.93 60.98
N ALA A 45 -21.86 -37.65 60.80
CA ALA A 45 -23.22 -37.12 60.76
C ALA A 45 -23.52 -36.48 59.37
N PRO A 46 -24.81 -36.46 58.93
CA PRO A 46 -25.19 -36.19 57.58
C PRO A 46 -25.13 -34.71 57.15
N PRO A 47 -25.04 -34.40 55.84
CA PRO A 47 -24.72 -33.08 55.36
C PRO A 47 -25.93 -32.14 55.30
N ALA A 48 -25.71 -30.87 55.61
CA ALA A 48 -26.57 -29.74 55.30
C ALA A 48 -26.22 -29.17 53.90
N PRO A 49 -27.14 -28.49 53.18
CA PRO A 49 -26.95 -28.14 51.75
C PRO A 49 -25.90 -27.04 51.56
N GLY A 50 -24.94 -27.33 50.71
CA GLY A 50 -23.78 -26.51 50.45
C GLY A 50 -24.08 -25.27 49.65
N VAL A 51 -23.55 -24.18 50.15
CA VAL A 51 -23.26 -22.99 49.39
C VAL A 51 -21.99 -23.30 48.54
N ALA A 52 -22.10 -23.26 47.27
CA ALA A 52 -20.96 -23.46 46.35
C ALA A 52 -19.91 -22.38 46.58
N ALA A 53 -18.76 -22.78 47.10
CA ALA A 53 -17.56 -21.93 47.08
C ALA A 53 -17.08 -21.77 45.64
N GLU A 54 -17.08 -20.56 45.17
CA GLU A 54 -16.49 -20.14 43.92
C GLU A 54 -14.97 -20.45 43.99
N GLN A 55 -14.53 -21.46 43.23
CA GLN A 55 -13.08 -21.65 42.97
C GLN A 55 -12.56 -20.44 42.22
N PRO A 56 -11.37 -19.90 42.57
CA PRO A 56 -10.72 -18.90 41.71
C PRO A 56 -10.51 -19.53 40.35
N ALA A 57 -11.13 -18.94 39.34
CA ALA A 57 -10.93 -19.32 37.97
C ALA A 57 -9.43 -19.27 37.66
N ALA A 58 -8.84 -20.39 37.28
CA ALA A 58 -7.53 -20.43 36.68
C ALA A 58 -7.55 -19.47 35.50
N LEU A 59 -6.64 -18.48 35.51
CA LEU A 59 -6.43 -17.57 34.40
C LEU A 59 -6.06 -18.42 33.17
N SER A 60 -7.01 -18.60 32.27
CA SER A 60 -6.75 -19.18 30.97
C SER A 60 -5.76 -18.26 30.28
N PRO A 61 -4.75 -18.80 29.54
CA PRO A 61 -3.91 -17.99 28.68
C PRO A 61 -4.79 -17.16 27.73
N PRO A 62 -4.32 -16.02 27.21
CA PRO A 62 -5.10 -15.25 26.26
C PRO A 62 -5.42 -16.17 25.09
N ALA A 63 -6.66 -16.61 25.06
CA ALA A 63 -7.15 -17.43 23.97
C ALA A 63 -6.91 -16.67 22.68
N ASP A 64 -6.26 -17.29 21.70
CA ASP A 64 -6.41 -16.94 20.30
C ASP A 64 -7.90 -16.71 20.11
N LEU A 65 -8.33 -15.45 19.91
CA LEU A 65 -9.75 -15.16 19.70
C LEU A 65 -10.16 -15.95 18.46
N PRO A 66 -11.05 -16.93 18.57
CA PRO A 66 -11.41 -17.78 17.45
C PRO A 66 -11.92 -16.87 16.34
N ALA A 67 -11.51 -17.14 15.11
CA ALA A 67 -12.05 -16.51 13.93
C ALA A 67 -13.57 -16.44 14.08
N ALA A 68 -14.08 -15.24 14.19
CA ALA A 68 -15.46 -14.78 14.31
C ALA A 68 -16.54 -15.86 14.41
N GLN A 69 -16.73 -16.45 15.58
CA GLN A 69 -17.89 -17.34 15.85
C GLN A 69 -19.22 -16.61 15.96
N ASN A 70 -19.31 -15.30 15.81
CA ASN A 70 -20.58 -14.54 15.80
C ASN A 70 -20.53 -13.31 14.85
N GLY A 71 -19.72 -13.33 13.80
CA GLY A 71 -19.64 -12.20 12.88
C GLY A 71 -18.88 -10.96 13.44
N GLU A 72 -18.18 -11.11 14.54
CA GLU A 72 -17.43 -10.04 15.19
C GLU A 72 -16.07 -9.84 14.48
N ILE A 73 -15.81 -8.62 14.00
CA ILE A 73 -14.58 -8.28 13.28
C ILE A 73 -13.52 -7.85 14.30
N VAL A 74 -12.39 -8.53 14.31
CA VAL A 74 -11.21 -8.19 15.13
C VAL A 74 -10.17 -7.48 14.28
N VAL A 75 -9.57 -6.42 14.83
CA VAL A 75 -8.55 -5.61 14.18
C VAL A 75 -7.31 -5.44 15.06
N THR A 76 -6.19 -5.06 14.44
CA THR A 76 -4.92 -4.77 15.12
C THR A 76 -4.54 -3.28 15.03
N ALA A 77 -5.51 -2.44 14.77
CA ALA A 77 -5.38 -0.99 14.51
C ALA A 77 -4.69 -0.20 15.63
N GLN A 78 -4.71 -0.69 16.89
CA GLN A 78 -4.04 -0.07 18.05
C GLN A 78 -2.85 -0.89 18.54
N LYS A 79 -2.24 -1.71 17.69
CA LYS A 79 -1.13 -2.62 18.02
C LYS A 79 -1.48 -3.64 19.11
N ARG A 80 -2.75 -3.94 19.25
CA ARG A 80 -3.35 -5.00 20.06
C ARG A 80 -4.57 -5.55 19.34
N SER A 81 -4.94 -6.78 19.63
CA SER A 81 -6.15 -7.40 19.07
C SER A 81 -7.38 -6.86 19.79
N GLU A 82 -8.26 -6.15 19.08
CA GLU A 82 -9.46 -5.51 19.64
C GLU A 82 -10.63 -5.68 18.66
N ARG A 83 -11.86 -5.64 19.17
CA ARG A 83 -13.04 -5.63 18.30
C ARG A 83 -13.11 -4.32 17.53
N LEU A 84 -13.44 -4.37 16.24
CA LEU A 84 -13.59 -3.19 15.40
C LEU A 84 -14.51 -2.11 16.05
N GLN A 85 -15.55 -2.55 16.74
CA GLN A 85 -16.54 -1.65 17.37
C GLN A 85 -15.99 -0.93 18.62
N ASP A 86 -14.93 -1.45 19.24
CA ASP A 86 -14.32 -0.86 20.42
C ASP A 86 -13.19 0.14 20.06
N VAL A 87 -12.77 0.20 18.79
CA VAL A 87 -11.64 1.02 18.34
C VAL A 87 -12.12 2.43 17.95
N PRO A 88 -11.72 3.51 18.68
CA PRO A 88 -12.19 4.88 18.46
C PRO A 88 -11.43 5.61 17.33
N ILE A 89 -11.42 5.01 16.16
CA ILE A 89 -10.94 5.59 14.89
C ILE A 89 -11.75 5.01 13.72
N ALA A 90 -11.75 5.71 12.61
CA ALA A 90 -12.33 5.21 11.38
C ALA A 90 -11.44 4.10 10.77
N VAL A 91 -11.97 2.89 10.69
CA VAL A 91 -11.28 1.72 10.11
C VAL A 91 -12.24 1.00 9.17
N SER A 92 -11.82 0.77 7.93
CA SER A 92 -12.50 -0.17 7.02
C SER A 92 -11.74 -1.49 7.03
N VAL A 93 -12.47 -2.61 7.12
CA VAL A 93 -11.88 -3.96 7.11
C VAL A 93 -12.40 -4.72 5.89
N VAL A 94 -11.47 -5.28 5.12
CA VAL A 94 -11.77 -6.14 3.98
C VAL A 94 -11.26 -7.54 4.31
N SER A 95 -12.14 -8.53 4.30
CA SER A 95 -11.77 -9.92 4.58
C SER A 95 -10.90 -10.51 3.46
N GLY A 96 -10.07 -11.49 3.80
CA GLY A 96 -9.29 -12.24 2.82
C GLY A 96 -10.14 -12.92 1.75
N GLN A 97 -11.36 -13.35 2.10
CA GLN A 97 -12.31 -13.90 1.13
C GLN A 97 -12.75 -12.86 0.10
N ALA A 98 -13.07 -11.64 0.54
CA ALA A 98 -13.42 -10.54 -0.37
C ALA A 98 -12.23 -10.14 -1.27
N LEU A 99 -10.99 -10.11 -0.71
CA LEU A 99 -9.76 -9.89 -1.48
C LEU A 99 -9.54 -11.02 -2.49
N ALA A 100 -9.75 -12.26 -2.08
CA ALA A 100 -9.61 -13.44 -2.93
C ALA A 100 -10.57 -13.44 -4.12
N ALA A 101 -11.76 -12.88 -3.95
CA ALA A 101 -12.76 -12.75 -5.00
C ALA A 101 -12.44 -11.64 -6.02
N LEU A 102 -11.44 -10.78 -5.75
CA LEU A 102 -11.04 -9.72 -6.71
C LEU A 102 -10.36 -10.32 -7.94
N SER A 103 -10.57 -9.67 -9.06
CA SER A 103 -9.91 -10.01 -10.33
C SER A 103 -8.42 -9.64 -10.33
N ARG A 104 -8.04 -8.66 -9.51
CA ARG A 104 -6.66 -8.20 -9.35
C ARG A 104 -6.16 -8.60 -7.98
N PRO A 105 -5.05 -9.34 -7.90
CA PRO A 105 -4.59 -9.91 -6.64
C PRO A 105 -3.91 -8.90 -5.71
N GLY A 106 -3.55 -7.70 -6.19
CA GLY A 106 -2.79 -6.70 -5.43
C GLY A 106 -3.65 -5.60 -4.76
N LEU A 107 -2.98 -4.65 -4.10
CA LEU A 107 -3.62 -3.48 -3.47
C LEU A 107 -4.44 -2.63 -4.45
N GLU A 108 -4.08 -2.61 -5.73
CA GLU A 108 -4.86 -1.94 -6.78
C GLU A 108 -6.32 -2.45 -6.84
N GLY A 109 -6.52 -3.76 -6.62
CA GLY A 109 -7.87 -4.33 -6.54
C GLY A 109 -8.61 -3.96 -5.26
N ALA A 110 -7.91 -3.93 -4.13
CA ALA A 110 -8.50 -3.64 -2.82
C ALA A 110 -9.13 -2.25 -2.72
N VAL A 111 -8.65 -1.26 -3.49
CA VAL A 111 -9.23 0.10 -3.51
C VAL A 111 -10.67 0.14 -4.04
N THR A 112 -11.13 -0.88 -4.74
CA THR A 112 -12.53 -0.97 -5.20
C THR A 112 -13.49 -1.30 -4.07
N LEU A 113 -13.00 -1.87 -2.96
CA LEU A 113 -13.78 -2.28 -1.80
C LEU A 113 -13.80 -1.21 -0.70
N VAL A 114 -12.83 -0.26 -0.69
CA VAL A 114 -12.70 0.78 0.33
C VAL A 114 -12.88 2.15 -0.31
N PRO A 115 -14.04 2.81 -0.16
CA PRO A 115 -14.34 4.08 -0.84
C PRO A 115 -13.38 5.23 -0.51
N ALA A 116 -12.88 5.30 0.72
CA ALA A 116 -11.92 6.33 1.14
C ALA A 116 -10.53 6.18 0.51
N LEU A 117 -10.19 4.98 0.02
CA LEU A 117 -8.88 4.63 -0.54
C LEU A 117 -8.89 4.78 -2.06
N ASN A 118 -7.89 5.46 -2.60
CA ASN A 118 -7.65 5.59 -4.02
C ASN A 118 -6.23 5.16 -4.39
N PHE A 119 -6.05 4.85 -5.65
CA PHE A 119 -4.80 4.37 -6.19
C PHE A 119 -4.43 5.18 -7.42
N GLN A 120 -3.21 5.67 -7.46
CA GLN A 120 -2.66 6.25 -8.67
C GLN A 120 -1.74 5.25 -9.33
N LYS A 121 -2.11 4.83 -10.53
CA LYS A 121 -1.22 4.11 -11.41
C LYS A 121 -0.25 5.10 -12.06
N SER A 122 1.03 4.82 -12.01
CA SER A 122 2.05 5.59 -12.71
C SER A 122 2.46 4.86 -13.99
N GLY A 123 3.28 5.49 -14.82
CA GLY A 123 3.83 4.86 -16.03
C GLY A 123 4.75 3.64 -15.75
N THR A 124 4.97 3.30 -14.48
CA THR A 124 5.74 2.14 -14.02
C THR A 124 5.18 1.63 -12.69
N THR A 125 5.44 0.38 -12.36
CA THR A 125 5.00 -0.20 -11.08
C THR A 125 5.72 0.41 -9.88
N LEU A 126 6.94 0.90 -10.06
CA LEU A 126 7.77 1.47 -8.99
C LEU A 126 7.18 2.72 -8.33
N ASN A 127 6.49 3.56 -9.09
CA ASN A 127 6.02 4.88 -8.67
C ASN A 127 4.50 4.94 -8.43
N GLN A 128 3.89 3.81 -8.16
CA GLN A 128 2.47 3.75 -7.78
C GLN A 128 2.27 4.31 -6.37
N SER A 129 1.09 4.87 -6.12
CA SER A 129 0.82 5.55 -4.84
C SER A 129 -0.61 5.34 -4.37
N LEU A 130 -0.76 5.24 -3.05
CA LEU A 130 -2.05 5.24 -2.36
C LEU A 130 -2.44 6.65 -1.94
N PHE A 131 -3.74 6.93 -2.03
CA PHE A 131 -4.36 8.16 -1.55
C PHE A 131 -5.48 7.78 -0.60
N LEU A 132 -5.54 8.43 0.54
CA LEU A 132 -6.57 8.21 1.52
C LEU A 132 -7.23 9.55 1.86
N ARG A 133 -8.57 9.61 1.75
CA ARG A 133 -9.32 10.87 1.89
C ARG A 133 -8.80 11.99 0.96
N GLY A 134 -8.36 11.61 -0.24
CA GLY A 134 -7.81 12.53 -1.25
C GLY A 134 -6.38 13.00 -1.01
N VAL A 135 -5.69 12.48 0.01
CA VAL A 135 -4.31 12.85 0.32
C VAL A 135 -3.39 11.65 0.10
N GLY A 136 -2.32 11.87 -0.63
CA GLY A 136 -1.29 10.88 -0.95
C GLY A 136 -0.08 11.57 -1.58
N THR A 137 0.99 10.82 -1.77
CA THR A 137 2.22 11.37 -2.37
C THR A 137 2.62 10.57 -3.57
N THR A 138 2.62 11.22 -4.72
CA THR A 138 3.29 10.72 -5.92
C THR A 138 4.66 11.35 -6.01
N THR A 139 5.70 10.57 -6.13
CA THR A 139 7.06 11.09 -6.31
C THR A 139 7.90 10.16 -7.17
N PHE A 140 8.73 10.76 -8.03
CA PHE A 140 9.82 10.07 -8.72
C PHE A 140 11.13 10.16 -7.95
N SER A 141 11.16 10.92 -6.86
CA SER A 141 12.32 11.05 -6.01
C SER A 141 12.54 9.80 -5.18
N ILE A 142 13.74 9.26 -5.23
CA ILE A 142 14.18 8.16 -4.36
C ILE A 142 14.28 8.59 -2.89
N ALA A 143 14.34 9.91 -2.63
CA ALA A 143 14.41 10.52 -1.33
C ALA A 143 13.08 11.12 -0.85
N GLY A 144 11.95 10.69 -1.42
CA GLY A 144 10.59 11.01 -1.00
C GLY A 144 9.88 9.80 -0.40
N GLU A 145 9.11 9.99 0.65
CA GLU A 145 8.36 8.95 1.35
C GLU A 145 6.84 9.09 1.12
N PRO A 146 6.04 8.02 1.29
CA PRO A 146 4.58 8.07 1.11
C PRO A 146 3.88 8.83 2.25
N SER A 147 2.63 9.27 2.03
CA SER A 147 1.74 9.81 3.07
C SER A 147 0.78 8.76 3.64
N VAL A 148 0.59 7.64 2.92
CA VAL A 148 -0.14 6.46 3.38
C VAL A 148 0.87 5.34 3.60
N SER A 149 1.02 4.90 4.84
CA SER A 149 1.95 3.83 5.21
C SER A 149 1.33 2.46 4.91
N THR A 150 2.14 1.53 4.38
CA THR A 150 1.74 0.12 4.24
C THR A 150 2.49 -0.72 5.25
N VAL A 151 1.76 -1.56 5.97
CA VAL A 151 2.26 -2.46 7.00
C VAL A 151 1.81 -3.88 6.66
N VAL A 152 2.71 -4.84 6.71
CA VAL A 152 2.39 -6.26 6.50
C VAL A 152 2.89 -7.04 7.72
N ASP A 153 2.00 -7.72 8.42
CA ASP A 153 2.31 -8.51 9.61
C ASP A 153 3.20 -7.74 10.62
N GLY A 154 2.86 -6.46 10.86
CA GLY A 154 3.58 -5.57 11.78
C GLY A 154 4.84 -4.90 11.21
N VAL A 155 5.30 -5.27 10.02
CA VAL A 155 6.48 -4.70 9.36
C VAL A 155 6.10 -3.56 8.44
N VAL A 156 6.69 -2.37 8.63
CA VAL A 156 6.46 -1.19 7.79
C VAL A 156 7.29 -1.29 6.51
N PHE A 157 6.63 -1.12 5.36
CA PHE A 157 7.31 -1.02 4.07
C PHE A 157 7.77 0.42 3.83
N ALA A 158 9.05 0.59 3.55
CA ALA A 158 9.65 1.91 3.44
C ALA A 158 9.19 2.69 2.21
N ARG A 159 8.83 1.99 1.13
CA ARG A 159 8.44 2.59 -0.15
C ARG A 159 7.11 2.07 -0.64
N SER A 160 6.32 2.93 -1.28
CA SER A 160 5.02 2.54 -1.83
C SER A 160 5.15 1.38 -2.83
N GLY A 161 6.12 1.45 -3.76
CA GLY A 161 6.28 0.43 -4.81
C GLY A 161 6.53 -0.99 -4.29
N GLU A 162 7.20 -1.16 -3.16
CA GLU A 162 7.47 -2.46 -2.54
C GLU A 162 6.20 -3.16 -2.00
N ALA A 163 5.13 -2.41 -1.79
CA ALA A 163 3.93 -2.86 -1.09
C ALA A 163 2.81 -3.32 -2.03
N PHE A 164 2.99 -3.25 -3.36
CA PHE A 164 1.95 -3.56 -4.34
C PHE A 164 1.99 -5.01 -4.86
N GLY A 165 2.68 -5.89 -4.14
CA GLY A 165 2.69 -7.32 -4.44
C GLY A 165 1.32 -8.01 -4.34
N ASP A 166 1.27 -9.25 -4.79
CA ASP A 166 0.05 -10.06 -4.77
C ASP A 166 -0.41 -10.38 -3.34
N LEU A 167 -1.66 -10.10 -3.04
CA LEU A 167 -2.30 -10.37 -1.75
C LEU A 167 -2.82 -11.81 -1.72
N VAL A 168 -1.94 -12.74 -1.37
CA VAL A 168 -2.27 -14.17 -1.33
C VAL A 168 -2.27 -14.66 0.10
N ASP A 169 -3.30 -15.45 0.47
CA ASP A 169 -3.47 -16.04 1.79
C ASP A 169 -3.47 -14.96 2.89
N ILE A 170 -4.26 -13.92 2.67
CA ILE A 170 -4.47 -12.81 3.57
C ILE A 170 -5.72 -13.07 4.40
N ASP A 171 -5.63 -12.87 5.71
CA ASP A 171 -6.77 -12.93 6.63
C ASP A 171 -7.66 -11.71 6.45
N ARG A 172 -7.04 -10.52 6.48
CA ARG A 172 -7.75 -9.25 6.29
C ARG A 172 -6.83 -8.12 5.90
N LEU A 173 -7.43 -7.08 5.34
CA LEU A 173 -6.81 -5.80 5.09
C LEU A 173 -7.56 -4.75 5.92
N GLU A 174 -6.84 -4.02 6.75
CA GLU A 174 -7.36 -2.95 7.60
C GLU A 174 -6.90 -1.60 7.03
N VAL A 175 -7.83 -0.70 6.72
CA VAL A 175 -7.52 0.67 6.26
C VAL A 175 -7.85 1.64 7.38
N LEU A 176 -6.82 2.13 8.07
CA LEU A 176 -6.92 3.09 9.14
C LEU A 176 -6.91 4.49 8.53
N ARG A 177 -8.02 5.20 8.63
CA ARG A 177 -8.22 6.49 7.99
C ARG A 177 -7.78 7.64 8.89
N GLY A 178 -7.28 8.72 8.27
CA GLY A 178 -6.69 9.85 8.99
C GLY A 178 -5.31 9.55 9.57
N PRO A 179 -4.62 10.55 10.14
CA PRO A 179 -3.25 10.42 10.63
C PRO A 179 -3.11 9.34 11.72
N GLN A 180 -2.12 8.47 11.59
CA GLN A 180 -1.81 7.37 12.53
C GLN A 180 -0.38 7.47 13.08
N GLY A 181 0.17 8.69 13.14
CA GLY A 181 1.57 8.94 13.50
C GLY A 181 1.99 8.42 14.86
N THR A 182 1.10 8.34 15.85
CA THR A 182 1.43 7.90 17.22
C THR A 182 1.93 6.45 17.25
N LEU A 183 1.16 5.50 16.74
CA LEU A 183 1.48 4.08 16.82
C LEU A 183 2.22 3.54 15.59
N PHE A 184 1.94 4.07 14.38
CA PHE A 184 2.54 3.58 13.14
C PHE A 184 3.72 4.44 12.66
N GLY A 185 3.94 5.59 13.29
CA GLY A 185 5.11 6.42 13.06
C GLY A 185 4.97 7.39 11.89
N LYS A 186 6.12 7.81 11.35
CA LYS A 186 6.17 8.70 10.20
C LYS A 186 5.52 8.03 8.97
N ASN A 187 5.20 8.84 7.96
CA ASN A 187 4.62 8.38 6.68
C ASN A 187 3.19 7.83 6.79
N ALA A 188 2.56 7.99 7.95
CA ALA A 188 1.15 7.73 8.20
C ALA A 188 0.38 9.06 8.39
N SER A 189 0.76 10.13 7.65
CA SER A 189 0.12 11.46 7.76
C SER A 189 -1.29 11.50 7.17
N ALA A 190 -1.61 10.60 6.23
CA ALA A 190 -2.96 10.43 5.68
C ALA A 190 -3.66 9.15 6.19
N GLY A 191 -2.90 8.14 6.59
CA GLY A 191 -3.41 6.88 7.14
C GLY A 191 -2.49 5.69 6.94
N VAL A 192 -3.04 4.49 7.22
CA VAL A 192 -2.32 3.22 7.15
C VAL A 192 -3.15 2.16 6.43
N VAL A 193 -2.50 1.39 5.58
CA VAL A 193 -3.01 0.12 5.06
C VAL A 193 -2.27 -0.99 5.77
N ASN A 194 -2.95 -1.72 6.65
CA ASN A 194 -2.41 -2.82 7.44
C ASN A 194 -2.91 -4.15 6.88
N ILE A 195 -2.00 -5.00 6.46
CA ILE A 195 -2.26 -6.30 5.85
C ILE A 195 -1.87 -7.38 6.85
N VAL A 196 -2.81 -8.25 7.17
CA VAL A 196 -2.61 -9.37 8.10
C VAL A 196 -2.75 -10.67 7.33
N SER A 197 -1.71 -11.49 7.34
CA SER A 197 -1.73 -12.81 6.71
C SER A 197 -2.42 -13.86 7.58
N VAL A 198 -2.92 -14.92 6.93
CA VAL A 198 -3.47 -16.08 7.65
C VAL A 198 -2.36 -16.74 8.46
N GLN A 199 -2.59 -16.90 9.77
CA GLN A 199 -1.63 -17.46 10.69
C GLN A 199 -1.63 -19.00 10.67
N PRO A 200 -0.51 -19.66 11.03
CA PRO A 200 -0.48 -21.11 11.24
C PRO A 200 -1.46 -21.58 12.32
N THR A 201 -2.17 -22.69 12.08
CA THR A 201 -3.18 -23.26 12.98
C THR A 201 -2.77 -24.68 13.43
N ARG A 202 -3.51 -25.25 14.42
CA ARG A 202 -3.27 -26.60 14.93
C ARG A 202 -3.87 -27.71 14.07
N GLU A 203 -4.57 -27.36 12.99
CA GLU A 203 -5.20 -28.31 12.10
C GLU A 203 -4.34 -28.50 10.84
N LEU A 204 -4.09 -29.75 10.43
CA LEU A 204 -3.55 -30.04 9.12
C LEU A 204 -4.60 -29.70 8.08
N GLY A 205 -4.22 -28.87 7.10
CA GLY A 205 -5.18 -28.47 6.08
C GLY A 205 -4.60 -27.47 5.12
N GLY A 206 -5.39 -27.06 4.16
CA GLY A 206 -4.94 -26.11 3.17
C GLY A 206 -5.93 -25.91 2.06
N TYR A 207 -5.47 -25.22 1.03
CA TYR A 207 -6.24 -25.07 -0.19
C TYR A 207 -5.35 -24.95 -1.42
N VAL A 208 -5.92 -25.33 -2.56
CA VAL A 208 -5.39 -25.00 -3.88
C VAL A 208 -6.51 -24.34 -4.69
N GLU A 209 -6.20 -23.24 -5.36
CA GLU A 209 -7.12 -22.50 -6.20
C GLU A 209 -6.47 -22.23 -7.55
N GLY A 210 -7.18 -22.57 -8.64
CA GLY A 210 -6.82 -22.23 -10.01
C GLY A 210 -7.86 -21.31 -10.64
N GLY A 211 -7.43 -20.40 -11.49
CA GLY A 211 -8.30 -19.46 -12.19
C GLY A 211 -7.86 -19.17 -13.61
N TYR A 212 -8.84 -19.00 -14.50
CA TYR A 212 -8.65 -18.51 -15.86
C TYR A 212 -9.62 -17.35 -16.14
N PHE A 213 -9.09 -16.30 -16.76
CA PHE A 213 -9.89 -15.14 -17.14
C PHE A 213 -9.59 -14.73 -18.58
N THR A 214 -10.66 -14.43 -19.33
CA THR A 214 -10.56 -13.92 -20.71
C THR A 214 -9.96 -12.49 -20.73
N ASN A 215 -9.89 -11.87 -21.91
CA ASN A 215 -9.30 -10.55 -22.13
C ASN A 215 -7.86 -10.45 -21.59
N GLY A 216 -6.95 -11.14 -22.29
CA GLY A 216 -5.53 -11.21 -21.95
C GLY A 216 -5.13 -12.55 -21.32
N ASN A 217 -5.97 -13.59 -21.38
CA ASN A 217 -5.64 -14.98 -21.06
C ASN A 217 -4.97 -15.15 -19.70
N GLU A 218 -5.49 -14.49 -18.67
CA GLU A 218 -4.91 -14.61 -17.33
C GLU A 218 -5.10 -16.01 -16.77
N ARG A 219 -4.03 -16.56 -16.23
CA ARG A 219 -3.97 -17.85 -15.55
C ARG A 219 -3.37 -17.63 -14.19
N ARG A 220 -4.04 -18.12 -13.15
CA ARG A 220 -3.57 -17.99 -11.76
C ARG A 220 -3.66 -19.34 -11.07
N VAL A 221 -2.66 -19.66 -10.25
CA VAL A 221 -2.69 -20.75 -9.29
C VAL A 221 -2.15 -20.21 -7.98
N ARG A 222 -2.84 -20.50 -6.88
CA ARG A 222 -2.40 -20.14 -5.53
C ARG A 222 -2.83 -21.23 -4.56
N GLY A 223 -2.09 -21.37 -3.49
CA GLY A 223 -2.43 -22.34 -2.46
C GLY A 223 -1.70 -22.06 -1.17
N ALA A 224 -2.20 -22.67 -0.11
CA ALA A 224 -1.56 -22.67 1.18
C ALA A 224 -1.70 -24.05 1.82
N LEU A 225 -0.67 -24.46 2.57
CA LEU A 225 -0.61 -25.70 3.32
C LEU A 225 -0.23 -25.38 4.76
N ASN A 226 -1.09 -25.74 5.69
CA ASN A 226 -0.87 -25.63 7.13
C ASN A 226 -0.45 -27.00 7.68
N ILE A 227 0.72 -27.04 8.33
CA ILE A 227 1.27 -28.28 8.92
C ILE A 227 1.57 -28.01 10.40
N PRO A 228 0.77 -28.53 11.34
CA PRO A 228 1.14 -28.56 12.74
C PRO A 228 2.23 -29.63 12.95
N VAL A 229 3.47 -29.21 13.21
CA VAL A 229 4.58 -30.14 13.46
C VAL A 229 4.46 -30.74 14.85
N SER A 230 4.02 -29.94 15.83
CA SER A 230 3.64 -30.32 17.18
C SER A 230 2.56 -29.37 17.69
N GLU A 231 2.08 -29.60 18.94
CA GLU A 231 1.15 -28.66 19.59
C GLU A 231 1.74 -27.24 19.76
N ASP A 232 3.07 -27.16 19.91
CA ASP A 232 3.79 -25.92 20.15
C ASP A 232 4.48 -25.35 18.91
N LEU A 233 4.56 -26.12 17.80
CA LEU A 233 5.25 -25.73 16.57
C LEU A 233 4.33 -25.89 15.36
N LEU A 234 3.83 -24.76 14.91
CA LEU A 234 2.88 -24.69 13.80
C LEU A 234 3.55 -24.03 12.59
N THR A 235 3.28 -24.55 11.40
CA THR A 235 3.85 -24.00 10.16
C THR A 235 2.78 -23.79 9.09
N ARG A 236 2.98 -22.80 8.24
CA ARG A 236 2.13 -22.52 7.09
C ARG A 236 2.98 -22.10 5.89
N PHE A 237 2.73 -22.71 4.76
CA PHE A 237 3.41 -22.43 3.50
C PHE A 237 2.39 -21.94 2.49
N THR A 238 2.68 -20.83 1.83
CA THR A 238 1.83 -20.22 0.80
C THR A 238 2.64 -20.08 -0.48
N GLY A 239 2.03 -20.37 -1.62
CA GLY A 239 2.64 -20.17 -2.93
C GLY A 239 1.65 -19.65 -3.95
N PHE A 240 2.15 -18.94 -4.95
CA PHE A 240 1.32 -18.43 -6.04
C PHE A 240 2.11 -18.30 -7.34
N TYR A 241 1.40 -18.40 -8.44
CA TYR A 241 1.83 -18.07 -9.79
C TYR A 241 0.68 -17.41 -10.53
N GLY A 242 0.97 -16.33 -11.26
CA GLY A 242 0.01 -15.65 -12.12
C GLY A 242 0.66 -15.17 -13.40
N ARG A 243 -0.04 -15.30 -14.52
CA ARG A 243 0.37 -14.77 -15.81
C ARG A 243 -0.82 -14.15 -16.51
N TYR A 244 -0.62 -12.96 -17.04
CA TYR A 244 -1.58 -12.19 -17.80
C TYR A 244 -0.91 -11.58 -19.01
N ASP A 245 -1.42 -11.83 -20.22
CA ASP A 245 -0.80 -11.36 -21.46
C ASP A 245 -1.00 -9.85 -21.71
N GLY A 246 -2.00 -9.23 -21.05
CA GLY A 246 -2.32 -7.81 -21.15
C GLY A 246 -3.58 -7.51 -21.99
N ASN A 247 -4.09 -6.28 -21.85
CA ASN A 247 -5.31 -5.80 -22.51
C ASN A 247 -5.07 -4.86 -23.71
N ILE A 248 -3.84 -4.36 -23.88
CA ILE A 248 -3.46 -3.46 -24.96
C ILE A 248 -2.63 -4.21 -25.99
N ARG A 249 -2.86 -3.94 -27.27
CA ARG A 249 -2.08 -4.47 -28.38
C ARG A 249 -1.04 -3.45 -28.85
N ASN A 250 0.23 -3.84 -28.89
CA ASN A 250 1.27 -3.01 -29.49
C ASN A 250 1.49 -3.42 -30.96
N VAL A 251 1.11 -2.57 -31.90
CA VAL A 251 1.21 -2.84 -33.32
C VAL A 251 2.62 -2.69 -33.86
N ALA A 252 3.50 -1.90 -33.20
CA ALA A 252 4.89 -1.73 -33.62
C ALA A 252 5.75 -2.99 -33.38
N THR A 253 5.37 -3.85 -32.45
CA THR A 253 6.10 -5.08 -32.11
C THR A 253 5.42 -6.35 -32.62
N GLY A 254 4.81 -6.28 -33.83
CA GLY A 254 4.19 -7.44 -34.45
C GLY A 254 2.87 -7.91 -33.84
N GLY A 255 2.18 -7.05 -33.09
CA GLY A 255 0.86 -7.34 -32.55
C GLY A 255 0.87 -8.05 -31.21
N GLY A 256 1.97 -8.00 -30.45
CA GLY A 256 2.07 -8.49 -29.08
C GLY A 256 1.15 -7.73 -28.12
N ARG A 257 0.69 -8.40 -27.05
CA ARG A 257 -0.04 -7.76 -25.98
C ARG A 257 0.91 -7.13 -24.95
N VAL A 258 0.48 -6.02 -24.36
CA VAL A 258 1.19 -5.28 -23.32
C VAL A 258 0.21 -4.91 -22.20
N ASN A 259 0.69 -4.42 -21.10
CA ASN A 259 -0.02 -4.27 -19.81
C ASN A 259 -0.32 -5.61 -19.14
N GLY A 260 0.50 -6.61 -19.40
CA GLY A 260 0.46 -7.91 -18.77
C GLY A 260 1.48 -8.06 -17.66
N TYR A 261 1.50 -9.24 -17.05
CA TYR A 261 2.43 -9.57 -15.98
C TYR A 261 2.75 -11.08 -15.95
N GLU A 262 3.87 -11.42 -15.33
CA GLU A 262 4.19 -12.74 -14.83
C GLU A 262 4.71 -12.62 -13.39
N HIS A 263 3.93 -13.09 -12.42
CA HIS A 263 4.21 -13.00 -11.00
C HIS A 263 4.28 -14.38 -10.37
N TYR A 264 5.21 -14.56 -9.46
CA TYR A 264 5.25 -15.71 -8.58
C TYR A 264 5.92 -15.38 -7.25
N GLY A 265 5.56 -16.16 -6.24
CA GLY A 265 6.13 -15.98 -4.92
C GLY A 265 5.72 -17.08 -3.95
N ALA A 266 6.37 -17.04 -2.80
CA ALA A 266 6.11 -17.94 -1.70
C ALA A 266 6.28 -17.22 -0.36
N ARG A 267 5.56 -17.71 0.65
CA ARG A 267 5.71 -17.28 2.05
C ARG A 267 5.72 -18.51 2.93
N ALA A 268 6.65 -18.54 3.88
CA ALA A 268 6.73 -19.52 4.94
C ALA A 268 6.54 -18.84 6.29
N GLN A 269 5.70 -19.41 7.13
CA GLN A 269 5.43 -18.93 8.48
C GLN A 269 5.65 -20.07 9.48
N VAL A 270 6.27 -19.74 10.60
CA VAL A 270 6.47 -20.62 11.74
C VAL A 270 5.96 -19.92 12.98
N LYS A 271 5.06 -20.53 13.70
CA LYS A 271 4.63 -20.10 15.04
C LYS A 271 5.11 -21.14 16.05
N TRP A 272 6.00 -20.72 16.93
CA TRP A 272 6.55 -21.59 17.96
C TRP A 272 6.20 -21.02 19.35
N THR A 273 5.67 -21.87 20.20
CA THR A 273 5.24 -21.55 21.56
C THR A 273 6.08 -22.34 22.57
N PRO A 274 7.39 -21.96 22.79
CA PRO A 274 8.30 -22.72 23.65
C PRO A 274 7.85 -22.78 25.11
N SER A 275 6.97 -21.90 25.53
CA SER A 275 6.34 -21.92 26.84
C SER A 275 4.96 -21.27 26.77
N SER A 276 4.15 -21.43 27.80
CA SER A 276 2.84 -20.78 27.91
C SER A 276 2.91 -19.24 27.88
N ALA A 277 4.06 -18.67 28.24
CA ALA A 277 4.28 -17.22 28.30
C ALA A 277 4.92 -16.65 27.03
N THR A 278 5.48 -17.47 26.14
CA THR A 278 6.26 -16.98 25.00
C THR A 278 5.78 -17.56 23.69
N THR A 279 5.53 -16.70 22.72
CA THR A 279 5.25 -17.06 21.32
C THR A 279 6.29 -16.41 20.40
N ILE A 280 6.85 -17.18 19.48
CA ILE A 280 7.79 -16.72 18.47
C ILE A 280 7.18 -16.96 17.10
N ALA A 281 6.99 -15.91 16.33
CA ALA A 281 6.55 -15.98 14.94
C ALA A 281 7.69 -15.60 14.00
N LEU A 282 8.01 -16.49 13.05
CA LEU A 282 8.98 -16.27 11.99
C LEU A 282 8.24 -16.25 10.66
N ILE A 283 8.45 -15.21 9.86
CA ILE A 283 7.90 -15.09 8.52
C ILE A 283 9.04 -14.85 7.54
N GLY A 284 9.10 -15.66 6.49
CA GLY A 284 9.98 -15.44 5.34
C GLY A 284 9.16 -15.39 4.07
N ASP A 285 9.41 -14.41 3.21
CA ASP A 285 8.70 -14.24 1.94
C ASP A 285 9.68 -13.95 0.79
N TYR A 286 9.28 -14.39 -0.40
CA TYR A 286 9.94 -14.11 -1.67
C TYR A 286 8.92 -13.88 -2.75
N HIS A 287 9.15 -12.89 -3.60
CA HIS A 287 8.36 -12.68 -4.80
C HIS A 287 9.22 -12.20 -5.97
N ARG A 288 8.76 -12.50 -7.18
CA ARG A 288 9.29 -11.96 -8.42
C ARG A 288 8.15 -11.61 -9.35
N ASN A 289 8.22 -10.40 -9.89
CA ASN A 289 7.26 -9.82 -10.81
C ASN A 289 7.98 -9.41 -12.10
N ASP A 290 7.43 -9.74 -13.24
CA ASP A 290 7.89 -9.29 -14.56
C ASP A 290 6.68 -8.73 -15.29
N ASP A 291 6.57 -7.41 -15.32
CA ASP A 291 5.46 -6.67 -15.91
C ASP A 291 5.88 -6.08 -17.25
N ASN A 292 5.16 -6.36 -18.33
CA ASN A 292 5.24 -5.59 -19.56
C ASN A 292 4.26 -4.40 -19.56
N CYS A 293 4.14 -3.78 -18.43
CA CYS A 293 3.33 -2.63 -18.06
C CYS A 293 4.26 -1.39 -17.94
N CYS A 294 3.85 -0.19 -18.20
CA CYS A 294 2.48 0.24 -18.44
C CYS A 294 2.41 1.01 -19.76
N ALA A 295 1.86 0.38 -20.77
CA ALA A 295 1.57 1.07 -22.01
C ALA A 295 0.44 2.07 -21.79
N GLU A 296 0.61 3.28 -22.32
CA GLU A 296 -0.34 4.37 -22.23
C GLU A 296 -0.87 4.67 -23.63
N VAL A 297 -2.19 4.63 -23.80
CA VAL A 297 -2.81 5.01 -25.07
C VAL A 297 -2.93 6.53 -25.17
N ILE A 298 -2.91 7.07 -26.37
CA ILE A 298 -3.17 8.50 -26.55
C ILE A 298 -4.69 8.74 -26.49
N GLY A 299 -5.11 9.44 -25.45
CA GLY A 299 -6.53 9.68 -25.14
C GLY A 299 -7.08 10.92 -25.83
N THR A 300 -6.33 12.02 -25.84
CA THR A 300 -6.73 13.27 -26.49
C THR A 300 -5.51 14.07 -26.92
N GLY A 301 -5.67 14.89 -27.98
CA GLY A 301 -4.67 15.86 -28.40
C GLY A 301 -4.61 17.06 -27.45
N ALA A 302 -3.54 17.87 -27.59
CA ALA A 302 -3.44 19.15 -26.90
C ALA A 302 -4.42 20.16 -27.50
N LEU A 303 -4.80 21.14 -26.68
CA LEU A 303 -5.56 22.32 -27.08
C LEU A 303 -4.63 23.55 -27.08
N ASN A 304 -4.83 24.46 -28.02
CA ASN A 304 -4.18 25.76 -27.99
C ASN A 304 -4.84 26.69 -26.94
N ALA A 305 -4.27 27.88 -26.75
CA ALA A 305 -4.79 28.86 -25.80
C ALA A 305 -6.25 29.29 -26.06
N ALA A 306 -6.72 29.20 -27.31
CA ALA A 306 -8.12 29.46 -27.69
C ALA A 306 -9.04 28.26 -27.48
N GLY A 307 -8.52 27.12 -27.00
CA GLY A 307 -9.29 25.90 -26.78
C GLY A 307 -9.53 25.04 -28.01
N ALA A 308 -8.91 25.37 -29.15
CA ALA A 308 -9.00 24.58 -30.37
C ALA A 308 -7.95 23.44 -30.36
N PRO A 309 -8.26 22.26 -30.97
CA PRO A 309 -7.30 21.17 -31.09
C PRO A 309 -6.01 21.57 -31.83
N ILE A 310 -4.87 21.20 -31.25
CA ILE A 310 -3.58 21.31 -31.93
C ILE A 310 -3.49 20.16 -32.94
N THR A 311 -3.36 20.51 -34.21
CA THR A 311 -3.06 19.52 -35.26
C THR A 311 -1.56 19.29 -35.34
N SER A 312 -1.14 18.03 -35.52
CA SER A 312 0.26 17.66 -35.68
C SER A 312 0.39 16.47 -36.64
N PRO A 313 1.38 16.46 -37.55
CA PRO A 313 1.60 15.31 -38.43
C PRO A 313 1.84 14.00 -37.69
N VAL A 314 2.39 14.04 -36.46
CA VAL A 314 2.68 12.84 -35.67
C VAL A 314 1.42 12.05 -35.29
N PHE A 315 0.25 12.67 -35.29
CA PHE A 315 -1.01 11.96 -35.04
C PHE A 315 -1.37 10.95 -36.13
N ALA A 316 -0.78 11.07 -37.34
CA ALA A 316 -0.99 10.10 -38.42
C ALA A 316 -0.35 8.72 -38.15
N VAL A 317 0.62 8.64 -37.22
CA VAL A 317 1.26 7.36 -36.82
C VAL A 317 0.74 6.79 -35.52
N LEU A 318 -0.17 7.49 -34.88
CA LEU A 318 -0.81 7.04 -33.65
C LEU A 318 -2.06 6.19 -33.95
N PRO A 319 -2.35 5.16 -33.15
CA PRO A 319 -3.59 4.39 -33.27
C PRO A 319 -4.85 5.27 -33.11
N THR A 320 -5.85 5.04 -33.92
CA THR A 320 -7.13 5.74 -33.90
C THR A 320 -8.29 4.76 -33.66
N PRO A 321 -9.44 5.21 -33.09
CA PRO A 321 -9.71 6.57 -32.56
C PRO A 321 -8.92 6.84 -31.26
N LEU A 322 -8.63 8.12 -30.99
CA LEU A 322 -8.09 8.52 -29.68
C LEU A 322 -9.19 8.38 -28.60
N GLY A 323 -8.81 8.06 -27.37
CA GLY A 323 -9.78 7.99 -26.27
C GLY A 323 -9.56 6.81 -25.33
N ASP A 324 -10.42 6.72 -24.31
CA ASP A 324 -10.41 5.67 -23.31
C ASP A 324 -10.84 4.28 -23.85
N ARG A 325 -11.43 4.24 -25.04
CA ARG A 325 -11.78 3.00 -25.75
C ARG A 325 -10.66 2.44 -26.63
N THR A 326 -9.55 3.17 -26.79
CA THR A 326 -8.38 2.71 -27.53
C THR A 326 -7.70 1.55 -26.78
N ARG A 327 -7.42 0.46 -27.48
CA ARG A 327 -6.73 -0.76 -26.98
C ARG A 327 -5.50 -1.10 -27.80
N THR A 328 -4.95 -0.10 -28.45
CA THR A 328 -3.74 -0.25 -29.27
C THR A 328 -2.76 0.87 -28.97
N VAL A 329 -1.47 0.53 -29.01
CA VAL A 329 -0.34 1.47 -29.01
C VAL A 329 0.58 1.14 -30.18
N ASN A 330 1.41 2.12 -30.56
CA ASN A 330 2.40 1.97 -31.63
C ASN A 330 3.76 2.43 -31.10
N GLN A 331 4.41 1.58 -30.30
CA GLN A 331 5.63 1.89 -29.55
C GLN A 331 6.73 0.88 -29.88
N ASN A 332 7.93 1.36 -30.17
CA ASN A 332 9.05 0.49 -30.55
C ASN A 332 9.76 -0.13 -29.34
N LEU A 333 9.57 0.43 -28.15
CA LEU A 333 10.05 -0.15 -26.89
C LEU A 333 8.86 -0.57 -26.03
N VAL A 334 8.84 -1.82 -25.58
CA VAL A 334 7.85 -2.28 -24.59
C VAL A 334 8.31 -1.83 -23.21
N THR A 335 7.51 -0.97 -22.57
CA THR A 335 7.72 -0.61 -21.17
C THR A 335 7.64 -1.88 -20.33
N ARG A 336 8.64 -2.09 -19.47
CA ARG A 336 8.77 -3.29 -18.65
C ARG A 336 9.30 -2.96 -17.27
N THR A 337 8.78 -3.63 -16.27
CA THR A 337 9.30 -3.57 -14.91
C THR A 337 9.59 -4.98 -14.42
N ARG A 338 10.83 -5.22 -13.98
CA ARG A 338 11.25 -6.46 -13.34
C ARG A 338 11.51 -6.18 -11.87
N GLU A 339 10.88 -6.93 -11.03
CA GLU A 339 10.93 -6.75 -9.58
C GLU A 339 11.24 -8.06 -8.90
N GLU A 340 12.06 -8.01 -7.88
CA GLU A 340 12.39 -9.13 -7.01
C GLU A 340 12.50 -8.62 -5.58
N GLY A 341 11.80 -9.27 -4.66
CA GLY A 341 11.84 -8.92 -3.26
C GLY A 341 11.88 -10.15 -2.36
N TYR A 342 12.56 -10.03 -1.24
CA TYR A 342 12.49 -11.01 -0.17
C TYR A 342 12.52 -10.32 1.19
N GLY A 343 11.94 -10.97 2.16
CA GLY A 343 11.90 -10.46 3.51
C GLY A 343 11.96 -11.57 4.54
N VAL A 344 12.45 -11.21 5.72
CA VAL A 344 12.37 -12.05 6.90
C VAL A 344 12.00 -11.18 8.09
N SER A 345 11.09 -11.66 8.92
CA SER A 345 10.73 -11.03 10.19
C SER A 345 10.62 -12.05 11.30
N VAL A 346 10.98 -11.63 12.50
CA VAL A 346 10.83 -12.41 13.73
C VAL A 346 10.07 -11.54 14.72
N GLN A 347 8.93 -12.02 15.18
CA GLN A 347 8.20 -11.43 16.29
C GLN A 347 8.29 -12.36 17.49
N VAL A 348 8.62 -11.79 18.63
CA VAL A 348 8.65 -12.47 19.93
C VAL A 348 7.69 -11.75 20.85
N ASP A 349 6.67 -12.45 21.31
CA ASP A 349 5.74 -11.99 22.33
C ASP A 349 6.00 -12.79 23.62
N THR A 350 6.26 -12.08 24.72
CA THR A 350 6.50 -12.71 26.03
C THR A 350 5.68 -12.02 27.10
N GLU A 351 4.96 -12.81 27.88
CA GLU A 351 4.20 -12.32 29.03
C GLU A 351 5.12 -12.09 30.22
N LEU A 352 5.09 -10.89 30.77
CA LEU A 352 5.74 -10.50 32.02
C LEU A 352 4.67 -10.11 33.05
N GLY A 353 4.24 -11.05 33.85
CA GLY A 353 3.07 -10.87 34.73
C GLY A 353 1.80 -10.69 33.91
N THR A 354 1.17 -9.53 34.01
CA THR A 354 -0.05 -9.19 33.24
C THR A 354 0.25 -8.42 31.94
N GLN A 355 1.50 -8.15 31.64
CA GLN A 355 1.91 -7.32 30.52
C GLN A 355 2.56 -8.19 29.43
N THR A 356 2.47 -7.75 28.18
CA THR A 356 3.14 -8.40 27.06
C THR A 356 4.27 -7.53 26.53
N VAL A 357 5.46 -8.07 26.46
CA VAL A 357 6.60 -7.50 25.74
C VAL A 357 6.59 -8.10 24.33
N THR A 358 6.54 -7.24 23.31
CA THR A 358 6.63 -7.63 21.91
C THR A 358 7.91 -7.05 21.32
N SER A 359 8.71 -7.89 20.65
CA SER A 359 9.86 -7.49 19.85
C SER A 359 9.64 -7.92 18.41
N ILE A 360 9.75 -6.99 17.45
CA ILE A 360 9.65 -7.28 16.00
C ILE A 360 10.94 -6.83 15.34
N THR A 361 11.69 -7.78 14.79
CA THR A 361 12.90 -7.54 14.00
C THR A 361 12.62 -7.92 12.56
N ALA A 362 12.89 -7.05 11.61
CA ALA A 362 12.67 -7.34 10.20
C ALA A 362 13.80 -6.84 9.31
N TYR A 363 14.06 -7.60 8.25
CA TYR A 363 14.94 -7.23 7.15
C TYR A 363 14.25 -7.52 5.83
N ARG A 364 14.32 -6.56 4.90
CA ARG A 364 13.79 -6.68 3.53
C ARG A 364 14.84 -6.24 2.53
N ASP A 365 14.88 -6.91 1.39
CA ASP A 365 15.68 -6.53 0.20
C ASP A 365 14.72 -6.43 -1.00
N TYR A 366 14.94 -5.42 -1.81
CA TYR A 366 14.09 -5.10 -2.95
C TYR A 366 14.96 -4.68 -4.14
N ARG A 367 14.68 -5.26 -5.31
CA ARG A 367 15.34 -4.94 -6.57
C ARG A 367 14.29 -4.69 -7.63
N ASN A 368 14.49 -3.65 -8.40
CA ASN A 368 13.59 -3.31 -9.49
C ASN A 368 14.40 -2.82 -10.66
N THR A 369 14.02 -3.20 -11.88
CA THR A 369 14.57 -2.64 -13.13
C THR A 369 13.43 -2.13 -13.98
N GLU A 370 13.39 -0.82 -14.16
CA GLU A 370 12.44 -0.14 -15.03
C GLU A 370 13.06 0.03 -16.43
N ILE A 371 12.32 -0.37 -17.46
CA ILE A 371 12.59 -0.08 -18.86
C ILE A 371 11.37 0.67 -19.39
N ARG A 372 11.55 1.88 -19.96
CA ARG A 372 10.43 2.74 -20.30
C ARG A 372 10.59 3.35 -21.68
N ASP A 373 9.51 3.27 -22.47
CA ASP A 373 9.28 4.12 -23.63
C ASP A 373 8.80 5.48 -23.14
N GLY A 374 9.56 6.52 -23.37
CA GLY A 374 9.27 7.87 -22.90
C GLY A 374 8.63 8.78 -23.94
N ASP A 375 8.62 8.37 -25.21
CA ASP A 375 8.11 9.14 -26.34
C ASP A 375 6.78 8.62 -26.90
N PHE A 376 6.45 7.35 -26.67
CA PHE A 376 5.20 6.67 -27.11
C PHE A 376 5.05 6.59 -28.63
N LEU A 377 6.16 6.55 -29.37
CA LEU A 377 6.21 6.53 -30.83
C LEU A 377 6.90 5.26 -31.35
N PRO A 378 6.63 4.85 -32.62
CA PRO A 378 7.29 3.70 -33.20
C PRO A 378 8.75 3.98 -33.65
N ARG A 379 9.17 5.26 -33.73
CA ARG A 379 10.51 5.74 -34.02
C ARG A 379 10.64 7.24 -33.83
N ALA A 380 11.85 7.78 -33.90
CA ALA A 380 12.04 9.23 -33.98
C ALA A 380 11.56 9.82 -35.30
N TYR A 381 10.96 11.00 -35.24
CA TYR A 381 10.54 11.78 -36.40
C TYR A 381 11.15 13.20 -36.33
N VAL A 382 11.23 13.87 -37.46
CA VAL A 382 11.65 15.26 -37.53
C VAL A 382 10.76 16.10 -36.61
N GLY A 383 11.36 16.72 -35.57
CA GLY A 383 10.67 17.50 -34.53
C GLY A 383 10.01 16.68 -33.44
N PHE A 384 10.11 15.34 -33.48
CA PHE A 384 9.61 14.44 -32.41
C PHE A 384 10.70 13.41 -32.07
N ASN A 385 11.33 13.63 -30.94
CA ASN A 385 12.42 12.77 -30.50
C ASN A 385 11.94 11.40 -30.02
N GLN A 386 12.85 10.45 -29.98
CA GLN A 386 12.67 9.16 -29.35
C GLN A 386 13.37 9.18 -27.99
N LEU A 387 12.71 8.68 -26.94
CA LEU A 387 13.23 8.72 -25.58
C LEU A 387 13.08 7.36 -24.91
N HIS A 388 14.20 6.72 -24.59
CA HIS A 388 14.25 5.42 -23.91
C HIS A 388 14.95 5.53 -22.57
N ASP A 389 14.33 4.95 -21.54
CA ASP A 389 14.83 4.93 -20.18
C ASP A 389 15.13 3.51 -19.70
N THR A 390 16.19 3.36 -18.90
CA THR A 390 16.51 2.14 -18.16
C THR A 390 17.02 2.52 -16.78
N GLY A 391 16.41 1.94 -15.73
CA GLY A 391 16.72 2.35 -14.35
C GLY A 391 16.67 1.20 -13.34
N PRO A 392 17.76 0.37 -13.21
CA PRO A 392 17.85 -0.54 -12.08
C PRO A 392 17.92 0.21 -10.76
N GLN A 393 17.17 -0.28 -9.78
CA GLN A 393 17.11 0.22 -8.40
C GLN A 393 17.26 -0.95 -7.44
N THR A 394 18.01 -0.73 -6.37
CA THR A 394 18.10 -1.63 -5.22
C THR A 394 17.66 -0.91 -3.96
N GLY A 395 17.18 -1.64 -2.99
CA GLY A 395 16.80 -1.11 -1.68
C GLY A 395 16.87 -2.18 -0.63
N ASN A 396 17.21 -1.79 0.59
CA ASN A 396 17.12 -2.66 1.75
C ASN A 396 16.58 -1.88 2.95
N THR A 397 15.86 -2.58 3.80
CA THR A 397 15.28 -1.99 5.01
C THR A 397 15.53 -2.94 6.18
N PHE A 398 16.10 -2.40 7.25
CA PHE A 398 16.15 -3.05 8.57
C PHE A 398 15.23 -2.27 9.51
N SER A 399 14.43 -2.97 10.31
CA SER A 399 13.62 -2.34 11.36
C SER A 399 13.61 -3.18 12.63
N GLN A 400 13.47 -2.48 13.77
CA GLN A 400 13.33 -3.06 15.08
C GLN A 400 12.28 -2.29 15.85
N GLU A 401 11.27 -2.98 16.36
CA GLU A 401 10.29 -2.45 17.30
C GLU A 401 10.34 -3.23 18.60
N LEU A 402 10.33 -2.52 19.72
CA LEU A 402 10.17 -3.09 21.06
C LEU A 402 9.02 -2.37 21.73
N ARG A 403 8.02 -3.10 22.22
CA ARG A 403 6.86 -2.51 22.90
C ARG A 403 6.46 -3.30 24.12
N LEU A 404 5.88 -2.59 25.08
CA LEU A 404 5.23 -3.12 26.25
C LEU A 404 3.73 -2.78 26.17
N THR A 405 2.88 -3.79 26.32
CA THR A 405 1.43 -3.67 26.22
C THR A 405 0.79 -4.17 27.51
N SER A 406 -0.06 -3.35 28.12
CA SER A 406 -0.85 -3.75 29.29
C SER A 406 -2.14 -4.44 28.89
N PRO A 407 -2.85 -5.17 29.77
CA PRO A 407 -4.22 -5.61 29.52
C PRO A 407 -5.16 -4.44 29.21
N ALA A 408 -6.15 -4.67 28.33
CA ALA A 408 -7.06 -3.63 27.86
C ALA A 408 -8.10 -3.18 28.91
N ARG A 409 -8.47 -4.08 29.84
CA ARG A 409 -9.56 -3.86 30.83
C ARG A 409 -9.07 -3.30 32.16
N GLN A 410 -7.93 -2.61 32.19
CA GLN A 410 -7.45 -1.92 33.38
C GLN A 410 -7.92 -0.46 33.38
N PHE A 411 -7.90 0.22 34.55
CA PHE A 411 -8.15 1.67 34.62
C PHE A 411 -7.27 2.43 33.62
N LEU A 412 -5.98 2.10 33.57
CA LEU A 412 -5.02 2.67 32.59
C LEU A 412 -4.46 1.56 31.71
N ALA A 413 -5.02 1.38 30.52
CA ALA A 413 -4.48 0.49 29.50
C ALA A 413 -3.49 1.26 28.63
N TYR A 414 -2.30 0.69 28.33
CA TYR A 414 -1.27 1.39 27.56
C TYR A 414 -0.51 0.47 26.61
N VAL A 415 0.05 1.10 25.58
CA VAL A 415 1.08 0.56 24.69
C VAL A 415 2.20 1.59 24.68
N VAL A 416 3.42 1.19 25.04
CA VAL A 416 4.62 2.04 24.96
C VAL A 416 5.71 1.30 24.21
N GLY A 417 6.55 2.00 23.46
CA GLY A 417 7.58 1.31 22.69
C GLY A 417 8.65 2.21 22.11
N LEU A 418 9.67 1.53 21.59
CA LEU A 418 10.78 2.11 20.86
C LEU A 418 10.78 1.54 19.44
N TYR A 419 11.17 2.35 18.48
CA TYR A 419 11.28 1.95 17.09
C TYR A 419 12.56 2.49 16.47
N TYR A 420 13.23 1.65 15.70
CA TYR A 420 14.36 2.01 14.86
C TYR A 420 14.15 1.47 13.45
N SER A 421 14.51 2.25 12.44
CA SER A 421 14.62 1.76 11.06
C SER A 421 15.77 2.42 10.31
N ARG A 422 16.36 1.67 9.39
CA ARG A 422 17.28 2.14 8.38
C ARG A 422 16.83 1.58 7.02
N ALA A 423 16.46 2.49 6.12
CA ALA A 423 16.09 2.17 4.75
C ALA A 423 17.08 2.82 3.79
N GLU A 424 17.67 2.02 2.92
CA GLU A 424 18.62 2.45 1.91
C GLU A 424 18.06 2.15 0.52
N SER A 425 18.25 3.06 -0.41
CA SER A 425 17.90 2.84 -1.81
C SER A 425 18.91 3.49 -2.71
N GLU A 426 19.31 2.79 -3.77
CA GLU A 426 20.21 3.27 -4.79
C GLU A 426 19.63 2.99 -6.17
N ARG A 427 19.80 3.91 -7.10
CA ARG A 427 19.31 3.79 -8.47
C ARG A 427 20.37 4.25 -9.46
N ILE A 428 20.58 3.43 -10.49
CA ILE A 428 21.30 3.80 -11.70
C ILE A 428 20.26 4.04 -12.78
N TYR A 429 20.21 5.23 -13.34
CA TYR A 429 19.22 5.57 -14.36
C TYR A 429 19.91 6.11 -15.60
N SER A 430 19.63 5.48 -16.74
CA SER A 430 20.15 5.90 -18.03
C SER A 430 19.02 6.32 -18.96
N ARG A 431 19.21 7.41 -19.67
CA ARG A 431 18.30 7.92 -20.68
C ARG A 431 19.04 8.10 -21.98
N SER A 432 18.50 7.54 -23.05
CA SER A 432 18.97 7.70 -24.41
C SER A 432 17.88 8.31 -25.28
N ASP A 433 18.30 9.16 -26.21
CA ASP A 433 17.39 9.86 -27.10
C ASP A 433 17.90 9.78 -28.55
N ILE A 434 17.00 9.94 -29.53
CA ILE A 434 17.31 10.18 -30.91
C ILE A 434 16.57 11.44 -31.34
N VAL A 435 17.31 12.46 -31.73
CA VAL A 435 16.76 13.78 -32.09
C VAL A 435 17.20 14.16 -33.49
N CYS A 436 16.27 14.44 -34.38
CA CYS A 436 16.54 15.16 -35.60
C CYS A 436 15.70 16.43 -35.66
N ASN A 437 16.39 17.56 -35.68
CA ASN A 437 15.79 18.88 -35.68
C ASN A 437 15.33 19.25 -37.10
N GLY A 438 14.11 19.80 -37.19
CA GLY A 438 13.56 20.27 -38.44
C GLY A 438 12.20 20.93 -38.24
N ALA A 439 11.71 21.60 -39.27
CA ALA A 439 10.41 22.24 -39.25
C ALA A 439 9.30 21.17 -39.23
N THR A 440 8.41 21.27 -38.23
CA THR A 440 7.24 20.37 -38.06
C THR A 440 6.05 20.75 -38.97
N THR A 441 6.27 21.57 -39.96
CA THR A 441 5.23 22.03 -40.92
C THR A 441 4.84 21.01 -41.97
N LEU A 442 5.37 19.79 -41.87
CA LEU A 442 5.12 18.70 -42.81
C LEU A 442 3.69 18.14 -42.59
N VAL A 443 3.04 17.80 -43.70
CA VAL A 443 1.70 17.16 -43.68
C VAL A 443 1.78 15.72 -43.13
N GLN A 444 2.92 15.06 -43.35
CA GLN A 444 3.21 13.70 -42.88
C GLN A 444 4.46 13.69 -41.99
N PRO A 445 4.53 12.83 -40.95
CA PRO A 445 5.71 12.72 -40.13
C PRO A 445 6.84 12.07 -40.93
N VAL A 446 8.01 12.70 -40.98
CA VAL A 446 9.20 12.21 -41.66
C VAL A 446 10.10 11.49 -40.66
N PRO A 447 10.35 10.17 -40.79
CA PRO A 447 11.27 9.46 -39.92
C PRO A 447 12.70 10.02 -40.02
N CYS A 448 13.42 10.05 -38.88
CA CYS A 448 14.78 10.59 -38.79
C CYS A 448 15.83 9.78 -39.64
N ASP A 449 15.54 8.51 -39.91
CA ASP A 449 16.38 7.59 -40.67
C ASP A 449 16.07 7.57 -42.18
N THR A 450 15.22 8.48 -42.65
CA THR A 450 14.81 8.57 -44.07
C THR A 450 15.77 9.49 -44.84
N ALA A 451 16.06 9.13 -46.08
CA ALA A 451 16.87 9.95 -46.99
C ALA A 451 16.26 11.37 -47.11
N GLY A 452 17.11 12.39 -46.95
CA GLY A 452 16.69 13.81 -46.98
C GLY A 452 16.18 14.34 -45.62
N ALA A 453 16.08 13.52 -44.57
CA ALA A 453 15.85 13.99 -43.23
C ALA A 453 17.09 14.75 -42.69
N PRO A 454 16.91 15.72 -41.79
CA PRO A 454 18.03 16.32 -41.07
C PRO A 454 18.85 15.27 -40.31
N ALA A 455 20.17 15.52 -40.17
CA ALA A 455 21.03 14.63 -39.38
C ALA A 455 20.51 14.47 -37.97
N SER A 456 20.50 13.23 -37.49
CA SER A 456 20.11 12.92 -36.11
C SER A 456 21.30 13.03 -35.16
N THR A 457 21.00 13.39 -33.92
CA THR A 457 21.92 13.33 -32.78
C THR A 457 21.40 12.32 -31.77
N THR A 458 22.30 11.78 -30.94
CA THR A 458 22.00 10.76 -29.94
C THR A 458 22.34 11.26 -28.51
N PRO A 459 21.54 12.15 -27.94
CA PRO A 459 21.70 12.53 -26.55
C PRO A 459 21.70 11.33 -25.63
N PHE A 460 22.57 11.38 -24.62
CA PHE A 460 22.67 10.33 -23.62
C PHE A 460 23.13 10.88 -22.27
N GLY A 461 22.47 10.41 -21.21
CA GLY A 461 22.86 10.68 -19.84
C GLY A 461 22.67 9.47 -18.93
N ARG A 462 23.57 9.32 -17.98
CA ARG A 462 23.49 8.34 -16.91
C ARG A 462 23.60 9.06 -15.56
N ALA A 463 22.71 8.75 -14.65
CA ALA A 463 22.77 9.23 -13.27
C ALA A 463 22.83 8.08 -12.27
N ASP A 464 23.66 8.24 -11.26
CA ASP A 464 23.74 7.36 -10.10
C ASP A 464 23.33 8.19 -8.87
N PHE A 465 22.34 7.72 -8.14
CA PHE A 465 21.81 8.46 -7.00
C PHE A 465 21.17 7.53 -5.97
N GLY A 466 21.15 8.00 -4.72
CA GLY A 466 20.62 7.20 -3.64
C GLY A 466 20.18 8.01 -2.44
N SER A 467 19.54 7.32 -1.51
CA SER A 467 19.08 7.86 -0.23
C SER A 467 19.23 6.84 0.89
N VAL A 468 19.51 7.33 2.09
CA VAL A 468 19.51 6.55 3.33
C VAL A 468 18.65 7.28 4.35
N PHE A 469 17.51 6.70 4.70
CA PHE A 469 16.66 7.14 5.79
C PHE A 469 17.03 6.40 7.07
N LYS A 470 17.22 7.13 8.16
CA LYS A 470 17.35 6.58 9.51
C LYS A 470 16.29 7.21 10.39
N ASN A 471 15.61 6.40 11.16
CA ASN A 471 14.56 6.84 12.08
C ASN A 471 14.77 6.18 13.44
N ILE A 472 14.69 6.98 14.49
CA ILE A 472 14.55 6.50 15.86
C ILE A 472 13.35 7.18 16.49
N SER A 473 12.56 6.43 17.25
CA SER A 473 11.34 6.97 17.86
C SER A 473 11.05 6.30 19.20
N ALA A 474 10.47 7.09 20.10
CA ALA A 474 9.82 6.61 21.31
C ALA A 474 8.34 6.99 21.26
N PHE A 475 7.46 6.05 21.55
CA PHE A 475 6.03 6.27 21.47
C PHE A 475 5.27 5.65 22.64
N GLY A 476 4.12 6.23 22.92
CA GLY A 476 3.18 5.67 23.88
C GLY A 476 1.77 6.15 23.61
N GLN A 477 0.80 5.27 23.86
CA GLN A 477 -0.62 5.57 23.89
C GLN A 477 -1.21 4.93 25.12
N ALA A 478 -2.04 5.69 25.83
CA ALA A 478 -2.77 5.20 26.99
C ALA A 478 -4.26 5.47 26.84
N THR A 479 -5.06 4.52 27.32
CA THR A 479 -6.50 4.63 27.45
C THR A 479 -6.84 4.63 28.92
N ALA A 480 -7.38 5.74 29.43
CA ALA A 480 -7.94 5.84 30.77
C ALA A 480 -9.42 5.47 30.72
N ASN A 481 -9.76 4.31 31.28
CA ASN A 481 -11.13 3.84 31.43
C ASN A 481 -11.76 4.54 32.69
N ILE A 482 -12.26 5.78 32.49
CA ILE A 482 -12.73 6.66 33.57
C ILE A 482 -13.99 6.09 34.21
N THR A 483 -14.87 5.54 33.37
CA THR A 483 -16.03 4.74 33.77
C THR A 483 -16.19 3.55 32.81
N ASP A 484 -17.11 2.66 33.10
CA ASP A 484 -17.43 1.53 32.18
C ASP A 484 -17.84 1.98 30.77
N ARG A 485 -18.27 3.24 30.64
CA ARG A 485 -18.77 3.81 29.36
C ARG A 485 -17.93 4.94 28.81
N PHE A 486 -17.09 5.57 29.62
CA PHE A 486 -16.35 6.76 29.20
C PHE A 486 -14.84 6.54 29.28
N ARG A 487 -14.16 6.77 28.17
CA ARG A 487 -12.72 6.57 28.03
C ARG A 487 -12.08 7.82 27.46
N PHE A 488 -10.90 8.13 27.95
CA PHE A 488 -9.99 9.11 27.36
C PHE A 488 -8.78 8.38 26.79
N ILE A 489 -8.42 8.66 25.56
CA ILE A 489 -7.26 8.09 24.86
C ILE A 489 -6.29 9.22 24.58
N GLY A 490 -5.07 9.11 25.10
CA GLY A 490 -3.98 10.04 24.85
C GLY A 490 -2.76 9.31 24.34
N GLY A 491 -2.05 9.88 23.37
CA GLY A 491 -0.84 9.28 22.83
C GLY A 491 0.14 10.32 22.31
N LEU A 492 1.43 10.01 22.44
CA LEU A 492 2.54 10.83 21.97
C LEU A 492 3.60 9.96 21.31
N ARG A 493 4.26 10.52 20.30
CA ARG A 493 5.45 9.94 19.67
C ARG A 493 6.47 11.04 19.41
N TRP A 494 7.65 10.85 19.97
CA TRP A 494 8.83 11.58 19.59
C TRP A 494 9.57 10.81 18.48
N THR A 495 9.97 11.52 17.44
CA THR A 495 10.65 10.95 16.27
C THR A 495 11.86 11.81 15.94
N ALA A 496 13.00 11.17 15.70
CA ALA A 496 14.19 11.79 15.12
C ALA A 496 14.52 11.10 13.81
N ASP A 497 14.59 11.90 12.74
CA ASP A 497 14.90 11.46 11.38
C ASP A 497 16.22 12.01 10.90
N GLN A 498 16.97 11.20 10.15
CA GLN A 498 18.09 11.61 9.33
C GLN A 498 17.87 11.09 7.91
N LEU A 499 18.11 11.95 6.93
CA LEU A 499 18.12 11.61 5.52
C LEU A 499 19.46 12.06 4.93
N ASP A 500 20.20 11.09 4.40
CA ASP A 500 21.41 11.31 3.62
C ASP A 500 21.11 10.98 2.15
N VAL A 501 21.59 11.80 1.21
CA VAL A 501 21.40 11.58 -0.22
C VAL A 501 22.69 11.84 -0.98
N PHE A 502 22.80 11.18 -2.16
CA PHE A 502 23.83 11.50 -3.13
C PHE A 502 23.25 11.51 -4.55
N HIS A 503 23.90 12.23 -5.46
CA HIS A 503 23.53 12.25 -6.88
C HIS A 503 24.73 12.67 -7.74
N SER A 504 24.96 11.91 -8.82
CA SER A 504 25.84 12.31 -9.89
C SER A 504 25.24 11.97 -11.25
N ARG A 505 25.38 12.83 -12.21
CA ARG A 505 24.96 12.58 -13.60
C ARG A 505 26.09 12.92 -14.58
N ALA A 506 26.43 11.92 -15.42
CA ALA A 506 27.25 12.12 -16.59
C ALA A 506 26.37 12.23 -17.83
N THR A 507 26.56 13.28 -18.61
CA THR A 507 25.86 13.53 -19.87
C THR A 507 26.88 13.66 -20.98
N THR A 508 26.83 12.74 -21.95
CA THR A 508 27.73 12.80 -23.12
C THR A 508 27.25 13.86 -24.12
N LEU A 509 25.94 13.95 -24.28
CA LEU A 509 25.28 14.98 -25.09
C LEU A 509 23.94 15.30 -24.45
N ALA A 510 23.70 16.57 -24.13
CA ALA A 510 22.42 17.05 -23.63
C ALA A 510 21.38 17.09 -24.75
N GLY A 511 20.10 16.95 -24.37
CA GLY A 511 18.98 16.97 -25.29
C GLY A 511 17.64 17.13 -24.59
N PRO A 512 16.52 17.00 -25.29
CA PRO A 512 15.19 17.03 -24.70
C PRO A 512 15.08 16.02 -23.56
N GLY A 513 14.78 16.47 -22.33
CA GLY A 513 14.70 15.58 -21.17
C GLY A 513 16.03 15.03 -20.63
N ILE A 514 17.18 15.41 -21.19
CA ILE A 514 18.54 15.06 -20.72
C ILE A 514 19.31 16.33 -20.41
N GLN A 515 19.36 16.67 -19.13
CA GLN A 515 20.08 17.85 -18.66
C GLN A 515 21.61 17.64 -18.72
N PRO A 516 22.43 18.70 -18.76
CA PRO A 516 23.89 18.61 -18.66
C PRO A 516 24.36 17.85 -17.43
N SER A 517 25.63 17.44 -17.42
CA SER A 517 26.25 16.75 -16.27
C SER A 517 26.06 17.52 -14.96
N PHE A 518 25.86 16.80 -13.88
CA PHE A 518 25.66 17.38 -12.54
C PHE A 518 26.25 16.46 -11.46
N PRO A 519 27.07 17.00 -10.52
CA PRO A 519 27.64 18.36 -10.53
C PRO A 519 28.40 18.69 -11.81
N THR A 520 28.63 19.96 -12.10
CA THR A 520 29.21 20.45 -13.36
C THR A 520 30.62 19.91 -13.68
N THR A 521 31.35 19.46 -12.70
CA THR A 521 32.60 18.70 -12.90
C THR A 521 32.26 17.29 -13.36
N PRO A 522 32.77 16.84 -14.53
CA PRO A 522 32.40 15.55 -15.06
C PRO A 522 32.95 14.42 -14.18
N THR A 523 32.09 13.80 -13.45
CA THR A 523 32.41 12.64 -12.62
C THR A 523 31.74 11.38 -13.10
N GLY A 524 31.31 11.37 -14.28
CA GLY A 524 30.63 10.41 -15.14
C GLY A 524 30.60 8.93 -14.80
N THR A 525 31.07 8.53 -13.65
CA THR A 525 31.19 7.12 -13.26
C THR A 525 30.40 6.76 -11.99
N GLY A 526 29.57 7.66 -11.45
CA GLY A 526 28.84 7.36 -10.22
C GLY A 526 29.75 7.21 -8.98
N ASN A 527 30.87 7.92 -8.94
CA ASN A 527 31.74 7.90 -7.76
C ASN A 527 31.10 8.76 -6.65
N PRO A 528 30.64 8.19 -5.52
CA PRO A 528 30.04 8.93 -4.41
C PRO A 528 30.95 10.05 -3.85
N ALA A 529 32.25 9.92 -3.98
CA ALA A 529 33.22 10.90 -3.46
C ALA A 529 33.21 12.23 -4.22
N THR A 530 32.65 12.25 -5.44
CA THR A 530 32.58 13.45 -6.31
C THR A 530 31.14 13.83 -6.65
N ALA A 531 30.15 13.13 -6.07
CA ALA A 531 28.75 13.40 -6.25
C ALA A 531 28.27 14.60 -5.40
N PHE A 532 27.15 15.21 -5.79
CA PHE A 532 26.40 16.02 -4.84
C PHE A 532 25.99 15.15 -3.66
N THR A 533 26.16 15.63 -2.46
CA THR A 533 25.68 15.00 -1.24
C THR A 533 24.82 15.98 -0.46
N GLY A 534 23.70 15.50 0.05
CA GLY A 534 22.80 16.26 0.91
C GLY A 534 22.54 15.50 2.19
N LYS A 535 22.42 16.22 3.29
CA LYS A 535 22.06 15.66 4.59
C LYS A 535 21.08 16.56 5.29
N THR A 536 20.05 15.99 5.89
CA THR A 536 19.11 16.71 6.74
C THR A 536 18.72 15.85 7.94
N THR A 537 18.46 16.53 9.06
CA THR A 537 17.95 15.91 10.29
C THR A 537 16.72 16.67 10.74
N ASN A 538 15.74 15.97 11.29
CA ASN A 538 14.56 16.60 11.85
C ASN A 538 14.06 15.84 13.07
N THR A 539 13.46 16.57 14.00
CA THR A 539 12.75 15.98 15.15
C THR A 539 11.29 16.44 15.13
N ASN A 540 10.40 15.55 15.49
CA ASN A 540 8.97 15.85 15.52
C ASN A 540 8.30 15.22 16.74
N LEU A 541 7.28 15.89 17.25
CA LEU A 541 6.35 15.35 18.24
C LEU A 541 4.96 15.22 17.59
N SER A 542 4.53 13.98 17.37
CA SER A 542 3.18 13.62 16.93
C SER A 542 2.34 13.23 18.14
N GLY A 543 1.02 13.34 18.04
CA GLY A 543 0.18 12.97 19.16
C GLY A 543 -1.28 12.78 18.79
N LYS A 544 -2.02 12.24 19.77
CA LYS A 544 -3.45 11.96 19.67
C LYS A 544 -4.13 12.27 20.99
N ALA A 545 -5.33 12.83 20.93
CA ALA A 545 -6.23 12.98 22.07
C ALA A 545 -7.65 12.68 21.61
N SER A 546 -8.32 11.70 22.21
CA SER A 546 -9.65 11.27 21.81
C SER A 546 -10.51 10.92 23.03
N LEU A 547 -11.81 11.12 22.88
CA LEU A 547 -12.85 10.70 23.82
C LEU A 547 -13.66 9.59 23.17
N GLN A 548 -14.06 8.63 23.98
CA GLN A 548 -14.95 7.54 23.57
C GLN A 548 -16.03 7.37 24.62
N TYR A 549 -17.27 7.23 24.15
CA TYR A 549 -18.44 7.05 25.01
C TYR A 549 -19.36 5.98 24.49
N ASP A 550 -19.61 4.93 25.28
CA ASP A 550 -20.58 3.89 24.97
C ASP A 550 -21.98 4.40 25.34
N VAL A 551 -22.67 4.94 24.33
CA VAL A 551 -24.06 5.45 24.45
C VAL A 551 -24.98 4.32 24.89
N THR A 552 -24.81 3.15 24.30
CA THR A 552 -25.41 1.86 24.68
C THR A 552 -24.35 0.75 24.55
N ARG A 553 -24.70 -0.49 24.90
CA ARG A 553 -23.82 -1.66 24.67
C ARG A 553 -23.49 -1.90 23.18
N ASN A 554 -24.30 -1.34 22.29
CA ASN A 554 -24.24 -1.57 20.85
C ASN A 554 -23.94 -0.29 20.05
N VAL A 555 -23.77 0.84 20.71
CA VAL A 555 -23.53 2.15 20.09
C VAL A 555 -22.43 2.87 20.83
N THR A 556 -21.32 3.08 20.16
CA THR A 556 -20.16 3.82 20.66
C THR A 556 -19.97 5.09 19.86
N ALA A 557 -19.93 6.24 20.53
CA ALA A 557 -19.56 7.52 19.97
C ALA A 557 -18.09 7.82 20.29
N TYR A 558 -17.37 8.43 19.36
CA TYR A 558 -16.02 8.90 19.61
C TYR A 558 -15.75 10.24 18.92
N GLY A 559 -14.77 10.96 19.42
CA GLY A 559 -14.27 12.15 18.76
C GLY A 559 -12.84 12.45 19.22
N GLY A 560 -12.04 13.00 18.33
CA GLY A 560 -10.65 13.21 18.65
C GLY A 560 -9.89 14.12 17.70
N TYR A 561 -8.70 14.46 18.15
CA TYR A 561 -7.66 15.19 17.44
C TYR A 561 -6.44 14.28 17.27
N THR A 562 -5.84 14.31 16.09
CA THR A 562 -4.59 13.59 15.81
C THR A 562 -3.67 14.45 14.97
N ARG A 563 -2.39 14.52 15.39
CA ARG A 563 -1.31 15.15 14.63
C ARG A 563 -0.45 14.09 13.96
N GLY A 564 -0.35 14.17 12.63
CA GLY A 564 0.49 13.31 11.80
C GLY A 564 1.78 14.01 11.37
N TYR A 565 2.72 13.21 10.86
CA TYR A 565 4.04 13.66 10.44
C TYR A 565 4.57 12.83 9.29
N LYS A 566 5.20 13.49 8.32
CA LYS A 566 5.99 12.90 7.26
C LYS A 566 7.35 13.59 7.22
N GLY A 567 8.42 12.81 7.12
CA GLY A 567 9.80 13.28 7.23
C GLY A 567 10.21 14.28 6.14
N PRO A 568 11.39 14.92 6.31
CA PRO A 568 11.97 15.76 5.27
C PRO A 568 12.34 14.91 4.06
N ALA A 569 12.49 15.57 2.91
CA ALA A 569 12.81 14.93 1.65
C ALA A 569 13.84 15.73 0.85
N PHE A 570 14.33 15.13 -0.23
CA PHE A 570 15.06 15.79 -1.31
C PHE A 570 14.44 15.42 -2.66
N ASN A 571 14.60 16.29 -3.64
CA ASN A 571 14.16 16.02 -5.01
C ASN A 571 15.25 15.29 -5.80
N VAL A 572 15.58 14.05 -5.41
CA VAL A 572 16.67 13.26 -6.01
C VAL A 572 16.10 12.31 -7.06
N PHE A 573 16.38 12.63 -8.32
CA PHE A 573 15.96 11.84 -9.50
C PHE A 573 16.91 12.13 -10.66
N PHE A 574 16.71 11.47 -11.84
CA PHE A 574 17.61 11.58 -12.99
C PHE A 574 18.02 13.01 -13.35
N ASN A 575 17.07 13.95 -13.47
CA ASN A 575 17.31 15.33 -13.88
C ASN A 575 17.51 16.32 -12.72
N LEU A 576 18.17 15.88 -11.63
CA LEU A 576 18.53 16.80 -10.55
C LEU A 576 19.37 17.98 -11.10
N THR A 577 19.02 19.19 -10.68
CA THR A 577 19.72 20.45 -11.01
C THR A 577 20.12 21.16 -9.73
N ALA A 578 21.00 22.18 -9.84
CA ALA A 578 21.43 22.97 -8.68
C ALA A 578 20.25 23.58 -7.89
N THR A 579 19.18 24.00 -8.58
CA THR A 579 17.96 24.53 -7.93
C THR A 579 17.11 23.45 -7.24
N GLY A 580 17.34 22.18 -7.53
CA GLY A 580 16.62 21.04 -6.94
C GLY A 580 17.33 20.41 -5.74
N THR A 581 18.48 20.94 -5.30
CA THR A 581 19.27 20.40 -4.17
C THR A 581 18.77 20.81 -2.79
N ASN A 582 17.74 21.67 -2.73
CA ASN A 582 17.19 22.14 -1.46
C ASN A 582 16.45 21.04 -0.72
N VAL A 583 16.53 21.12 0.61
CA VAL A 583 15.72 20.28 1.50
C VAL A 583 14.24 20.61 1.32
N ILE A 584 13.43 19.60 1.16
CA ILE A 584 11.97 19.67 1.21
C ILE A 584 11.57 19.53 2.67
N ALA A 585 10.89 20.55 3.21
CA ALA A 585 10.52 20.60 4.61
C ALA A 585 9.56 19.45 4.97
N PRO A 586 9.58 18.96 6.22
CA PRO A 586 8.63 17.98 6.71
C PRO A 586 7.18 18.42 6.52
N GLU A 587 6.31 17.48 6.19
CA GLU A 587 4.87 17.70 6.16
C GLU A 587 4.27 17.34 7.52
N THR A 588 3.35 18.18 8.02
CA THR A 588 2.57 17.90 9.21
C THR A 588 1.08 17.96 8.90
N SER A 589 0.30 17.17 9.61
CA SER A 589 -1.16 17.16 9.47
C SER A 589 -1.84 17.28 10.83
N ASP A 590 -2.89 18.08 10.89
CA ASP A 590 -3.77 18.24 12.05
C ASP A 590 -5.18 17.81 11.64
N SER A 591 -5.68 16.73 12.26
CA SER A 591 -6.96 16.09 11.90
C SER A 591 -7.92 16.05 13.09
N TYR A 592 -9.16 16.39 12.83
CA TYR A 592 -10.30 16.28 13.73
C TYR A 592 -11.29 15.28 13.16
N GLU A 593 -11.74 14.34 13.98
CA GLU A 593 -12.67 13.29 13.58
C GLU A 593 -13.72 13.05 14.65
N VAL A 594 -14.97 12.81 14.24
CA VAL A 594 -16.05 12.33 15.10
C VAL A 594 -16.72 11.14 14.41
N GLY A 595 -17.16 10.16 15.20
CA GLY A 595 -17.78 8.97 14.61
C GLY A 595 -18.70 8.23 15.55
N LEU A 596 -19.48 7.35 14.95
CA LEU A 596 -20.42 6.44 15.62
C LEU A 596 -20.16 5.02 15.11
N LYS A 597 -20.02 4.09 16.02
CA LYS A 597 -19.91 2.65 15.74
C LYS A 597 -21.13 1.96 16.27
N ASN A 598 -21.86 1.28 15.40
CA ASN A 598 -23.15 0.71 15.72
C ASN A 598 -23.21 -0.77 15.37
N THR A 599 -23.70 -1.59 16.30
CA THR A 599 -24.06 -2.99 16.10
C THR A 599 -25.54 -3.15 16.47
N LEU A 600 -26.40 -3.24 15.47
CA LEU A 600 -27.85 -3.17 15.64
C LEU A 600 -28.50 -4.50 15.30
N PHE A 601 -29.75 -4.68 15.73
CA PHE A 601 -30.60 -5.85 15.44
C PHE A 601 -29.94 -7.18 15.80
N GLY A 602 -29.31 -7.24 16.99
CA GLY A 602 -28.64 -8.47 17.46
C GLY A 602 -27.40 -8.87 16.65
N GLY A 603 -26.67 -7.88 16.08
CA GLY A 603 -25.46 -8.12 15.29
C GLY A 603 -25.72 -8.26 13.78
N LYS A 604 -26.97 -8.24 13.35
CA LYS A 604 -27.33 -8.34 11.92
C LYS A 604 -26.94 -7.11 11.10
N LEU A 605 -26.85 -5.94 11.73
CA LEU A 605 -26.43 -4.69 11.11
C LEU A 605 -25.24 -4.08 11.85
N VAL A 606 -24.11 -3.98 11.20
CA VAL A 606 -22.97 -3.15 11.59
C VAL A 606 -22.98 -1.92 10.70
N LEU A 607 -23.06 -0.72 11.33
CA LEU A 607 -23.07 0.57 10.63
C LEU A 607 -22.11 1.52 11.33
N ASN A 608 -21.01 1.85 10.66
CA ASN A 608 -20.03 2.81 11.16
C ASN A 608 -20.12 4.10 10.35
N LEU A 609 -20.19 5.22 11.05
CA LEU A 609 -20.29 6.55 10.44
C LEU A 609 -19.17 7.42 10.99
N ASP A 610 -18.54 8.20 10.15
CA ASP A 610 -17.58 9.19 10.59
C ASP A 610 -17.59 10.46 9.73
N ALA A 611 -17.20 11.57 10.36
CA ALA A 611 -16.95 12.84 9.70
C ALA A 611 -15.60 13.39 10.14
N PHE A 612 -14.89 14.00 9.21
CA PHE A 612 -13.52 14.42 9.43
C PHE A 612 -13.20 15.78 8.80
N TYR A 613 -12.18 16.43 9.36
CA TYR A 613 -11.53 17.61 8.81
C TYR A 613 -10.04 17.54 9.11
N ALA A 614 -9.20 17.62 8.10
CA ALA A 614 -7.75 17.61 8.26
C ALA A 614 -7.09 18.72 7.43
N LYS A 615 -6.05 19.32 8.00
CA LYS A 615 -5.16 20.30 7.36
C LYS A 615 -3.76 19.71 7.26
N TYR A 616 -3.09 20.05 6.17
CA TYR A 616 -1.70 19.66 5.93
C TYR A 616 -0.88 20.92 5.65
N ASP A 617 0.16 21.12 6.45
CA ASP A 617 1.16 22.16 6.24
C ASP A 617 2.41 21.58 5.58
N ASN A 618 3.03 22.37 4.70
CA ASN A 618 4.17 21.95 3.88
C ASN A 618 3.89 20.69 3.04
N PHE A 619 2.68 20.58 2.50
CA PHE A 619 2.26 19.42 1.70
C PHE A 619 3.29 19.09 0.64
N GLN A 620 3.79 17.85 0.67
CA GLN A 620 4.81 17.37 -0.25
C GLN A 620 4.14 16.75 -1.48
N ALA A 621 4.28 17.41 -2.64
CA ALA A 621 3.67 16.97 -3.89
C ALA A 621 4.64 17.03 -5.06
N ASN A 622 4.31 16.27 -6.09
CA ASN A 622 5.00 16.28 -7.35
C ASN A 622 4.35 17.33 -8.26
N ASN A 623 5.05 18.42 -8.52
CA ASN A 623 4.60 19.49 -9.38
C ASN A 623 5.15 19.28 -10.80
N PRO A 624 4.33 18.90 -11.79
CA PRO A 624 4.78 18.85 -13.16
C PRO A 624 5.04 20.29 -13.66
N ASP A 625 6.24 20.49 -14.17
CA ASP A 625 6.65 21.72 -14.85
C ASP A 625 6.97 21.37 -16.31
N LEU A 626 6.61 22.25 -17.23
CA LEU A 626 6.91 22.07 -18.65
C LEU A 626 8.12 22.92 -19.01
N VAL A 627 9.27 22.28 -19.18
CA VAL A 627 10.51 22.94 -19.55
C VAL A 627 10.89 22.53 -20.96
N ALA A 628 10.94 23.48 -21.91
CA ALA A 628 11.26 23.22 -23.32
C ALA A 628 10.43 22.10 -23.96
N GLY A 629 9.13 22.00 -23.65
CA GLY A 629 8.22 20.99 -24.19
C GLY A 629 8.30 19.62 -23.51
N VAL A 630 9.19 19.44 -22.54
CA VAL A 630 9.33 18.20 -21.76
C VAL A 630 8.73 18.39 -20.36
N VAL A 631 7.91 17.44 -19.92
CA VAL A 631 7.40 17.46 -18.54
C VAL A 631 8.55 17.13 -17.59
N VAL A 632 8.96 18.13 -16.83
CA VAL A 632 9.89 18.00 -15.70
C VAL A 632 9.07 17.98 -14.43
N THR A 633 9.13 16.90 -13.72
CA THR A 633 8.43 16.76 -12.44
C THR A 633 9.35 17.23 -11.32
N ARG A 634 8.85 18.14 -10.49
CA ARG A 634 9.58 18.64 -9.31
C ARG A 634 8.84 18.21 -8.06
N PHE A 635 9.48 17.42 -7.24
CA PHE A 635 8.99 17.11 -5.91
C PHE A 635 9.35 18.25 -4.96
N THR A 636 8.36 18.87 -4.34
CA THR A 636 8.54 20.07 -3.50
C THR A 636 7.46 20.18 -2.43
N ASN A 637 7.61 21.13 -1.50
CA ASN A 637 6.50 21.58 -0.68
C ASN A 637 5.54 22.42 -1.54
N ALA A 638 4.34 21.91 -1.77
CA ALA A 638 3.32 22.57 -2.60
C ALA A 638 2.41 23.53 -1.80
N GLY A 639 2.67 23.72 -0.50
CA GLY A 639 1.94 24.67 0.34
C GLY A 639 1.02 24.00 1.36
N LYS A 640 -0.18 24.53 1.49
CA LYS A 640 -1.20 24.07 2.43
C LYS A 640 -2.38 23.46 1.69
N VAL A 641 -2.85 22.33 2.18
CA VAL A 641 -4.04 21.66 1.65
C VAL A 641 -4.95 21.23 2.80
N SER A 642 -6.23 21.07 2.52
CA SER A 642 -7.18 20.54 3.47
C SER A 642 -8.07 19.48 2.83
N THR A 643 -8.56 18.57 3.66
CA THR A 643 -9.56 17.58 3.27
C THR A 643 -10.63 17.49 4.35
N ARG A 644 -11.89 17.35 3.91
CA ARG A 644 -13.04 17.18 4.79
C ARG A 644 -14.06 16.28 4.15
N GLY A 645 -14.85 15.61 4.97
CA GLY A 645 -15.86 14.71 4.42
C GLY A 645 -16.59 13.93 5.47
N ALA A 646 -17.40 12.99 4.97
CA ALA A 646 -18.12 12.03 5.77
C ALA A 646 -18.08 10.66 5.09
N GLU A 647 -18.06 9.62 5.90
CA GLU A 647 -17.92 8.24 5.43
C GLU A 647 -18.90 7.34 6.17
N ALA A 648 -19.33 6.28 5.51
CA ALA A 648 -20.14 5.23 6.10
C ALA A 648 -19.68 3.87 5.60
N ASP A 649 -19.54 2.91 6.54
CA ASP A 649 -19.31 1.50 6.25
C ASP A 649 -20.48 0.69 6.80
N ILE A 650 -21.01 -0.26 6.01
CA ILE A 650 -22.16 -1.08 6.33
C ILE A 650 -21.87 -2.56 6.09
N VAL A 651 -22.27 -3.40 7.04
CA VAL A 651 -22.42 -4.85 6.85
C VAL A 651 -23.79 -5.25 7.40
N LEU A 652 -24.62 -5.83 6.54
CA LEU A 652 -25.98 -6.24 6.89
C LEU A 652 -26.16 -7.72 6.56
N ARG A 653 -26.56 -8.53 7.54
CA ARG A 653 -26.90 -9.95 7.42
C ARG A 653 -28.37 -10.14 7.81
N PRO A 654 -29.31 -9.89 6.88
CA PRO A 654 -30.74 -9.99 7.19
C PRO A 654 -31.15 -11.43 7.50
N VAL A 655 -30.53 -12.38 6.83
CA VAL A 655 -30.60 -13.83 7.07
C VAL A 655 -29.19 -14.43 7.03
N ASP A 656 -28.98 -15.60 7.58
CA ASP A 656 -27.64 -16.19 7.77
C ASP A 656 -26.85 -16.39 6.48
N ASP A 657 -27.56 -16.69 5.39
CA ASP A 657 -26.97 -17.01 4.10
C ASP A 657 -26.85 -15.78 3.14
N LEU A 658 -27.27 -14.58 3.57
CA LEU A 658 -27.17 -13.35 2.79
C LEU A 658 -26.32 -12.30 3.54
N SER A 659 -25.23 -11.89 2.94
CA SER A 659 -24.39 -10.81 3.41
C SER A 659 -24.41 -9.65 2.41
N LEU A 660 -24.76 -8.46 2.88
CA LEU A 660 -24.63 -7.21 2.15
C LEU A 660 -23.54 -6.40 2.81
N SER A 661 -22.55 -5.96 2.04
CA SER A 661 -21.45 -5.13 2.54
C SER A 661 -21.23 -3.95 1.63
N GLY A 662 -20.78 -2.84 2.17
CA GLY A 662 -20.48 -1.69 1.34
C GLY A 662 -19.99 -0.49 2.13
N GLY A 663 -19.70 0.57 1.40
CA GLY A 663 -19.29 1.83 1.96
C GLY A 663 -19.54 2.98 1.00
N ILE A 664 -19.61 4.17 1.54
CA ILE A 664 -19.68 5.41 0.78
C ILE A 664 -18.77 6.45 1.44
N ALA A 665 -18.06 7.21 0.63
CA ALA A 665 -17.23 8.33 1.07
C ALA A 665 -17.58 9.59 0.28
N TYR A 666 -17.79 10.67 1.01
CA TYR A 666 -17.75 12.03 0.47
C TYR A 666 -16.43 12.66 0.91
N THR A 667 -15.62 13.14 -0.04
CA THR A 667 -14.31 13.73 0.21
C THR A 667 -14.16 15.03 -0.57
N ASP A 668 -13.92 16.13 0.13
CA ASP A 668 -13.62 17.43 -0.45
C ASP A 668 -12.18 17.82 -0.08
N ALA A 669 -11.21 17.39 -0.91
CA ALA A 669 -9.79 17.67 -0.74
C ALA A 669 -9.34 18.75 -1.71
N ARG A 670 -8.71 19.83 -1.21
CA ARG A 670 -8.37 21.01 -2.00
C ARG A 670 -7.11 21.72 -1.55
N VAL A 671 -6.55 22.52 -2.45
CA VAL A 671 -5.49 23.46 -2.16
C VAL A 671 -6.05 24.65 -1.40
N ASP A 672 -5.50 24.96 -0.23
CA ASP A 672 -5.82 26.18 0.51
C ASP A 672 -4.86 27.31 0.14
N GLN A 673 -3.57 27.00 0.08
CA GLN A 673 -2.51 27.93 -0.32
C GLN A 673 -1.44 27.17 -1.09
N PHE A 674 -1.20 27.57 -2.32
CA PHE A 674 -0.13 26.98 -3.13
C PHE A 674 1.20 27.69 -2.90
N LEU A 675 2.27 26.91 -2.73
CA LEU A 675 3.65 27.39 -2.66
C LEU A 675 4.38 26.96 -3.93
N GLN A 676 4.92 27.94 -4.63
CA GLN A 676 5.68 27.67 -5.87
C GLN A 676 7.00 26.97 -5.58
N ALA A 677 7.39 26.06 -6.47
CA ALA A 677 8.72 25.48 -6.42
C ALA A 677 9.81 26.55 -6.66
N PRO A 678 10.97 26.45 -6.00
CA PRO A 678 12.09 27.35 -6.26
C PRO A 678 12.47 27.37 -7.75
N GLY A 679 12.55 28.56 -8.34
CA GLY A 679 12.87 28.76 -9.76
C GLY A 679 11.71 28.50 -10.75
N ALA A 680 10.48 28.30 -10.27
CA ALA A 680 9.29 28.26 -11.13
C ALA A 680 8.89 29.66 -11.61
N ALA A 681 8.24 29.74 -12.79
CA ALA A 681 7.70 31.00 -13.30
C ALA A 681 6.59 31.53 -12.37
N VAL A 682 6.50 32.86 -12.21
CA VAL A 682 5.52 33.51 -11.33
C VAL A 682 4.05 33.15 -11.72
N THR A 683 3.83 32.78 -12.97
CA THR A 683 2.51 32.37 -13.49
C THR A 683 2.12 30.93 -13.14
N ALA A 684 3.04 30.15 -12.60
CA ALA A 684 2.81 28.74 -12.26
C ALA A 684 2.13 28.56 -10.89
N VAL A 685 0.99 29.22 -10.67
CA VAL A 685 0.23 29.16 -9.42
C VAL A 685 -1.02 28.30 -9.59
N ILE A 686 -1.17 27.30 -8.72
CA ILE A 686 -2.42 26.55 -8.60
C ILE A 686 -3.39 27.38 -7.75
N PRO A 687 -4.59 27.73 -8.27
CA PRO A 687 -5.53 28.55 -7.50
C PRO A 687 -6.01 27.85 -6.22
N ALA A 688 -6.20 28.63 -5.16
CA ALA A 688 -6.88 28.14 -3.96
C ALA A 688 -8.29 27.61 -4.30
N GLY A 689 -8.71 26.55 -3.61
CA GLY A 689 -9.95 25.84 -3.90
C GLY A 689 -9.86 24.78 -5.01
N THR A 690 -8.72 24.70 -5.72
CA THR A 690 -8.50 23.60 -6.70
C THR A 690 -8.51 22.26 -5.99
N ALA A 691 -9.28 21.29 -6.52
CA ALA A 691 -9.30 19.93 -5.98
C ALA A 691 -7.93 19.24 -6.12
N LEU A 692 -7.58 18.41 -5.15
CA LEU A 692 -6.38 17.57 -5.25
C LEU A 692 -6.58 16.45 -6.27
N PRO A 693 -5.51 15.97 -6.93
CA PRO A 693 -5.58 14.82 -7.84
C PRO A 693 -5.98 13.55 -7.09
N PHE A 694 -6.63 12.63 -7.81
CA PHE A 694 -7.09 11.34 -7.29
C PHE A 694 -7.98 11.45 -6.04
N ALA A 695 -8.73 12.56 -5.92
CA ALA A 695 -9.66 12.86 -4.86
C ALA A 695 -11.10 13.02 -5.43
N PRO A 696 -11.77 11.93 -5.82
CA PRO A 696 -13.16 12.01 -6.26
C PRO A 696 -14.03 12.44 -5.09
N LYS A 697 -15.00 13.34 -5.34
CA LYS A 697 -15.90 13.81 -4.29
C LYS A 697 -16.79 12.72 -3.72
N TRP A 698 -17.24 11.80 -4.57
CA TRP A 698 -18.08 10.68 -4.18
C TRP A 698 -17.48 9.38 -4.67
N LYS A 699 -17.33 8.42 -3.78
CA LYS A 699 -16.97 7.06 -4.10
C LYS A 699 -17.80 6.11 -3.26
N GLY A 700 -18.27 5.01 -3.86
CA GLY A 700 -19.08 4.02 -3.17
C GLY A 700 -18.77 2.61 -3.66
N SER A 701 -18.97 1.64 -2.78
CA SER A 701 -18.92 0.22 -3.07
C SER A 701 -20.10 -0.48 -2.41
N LEU A 702 -20.62 -1.51 -3.07
CA LEU A 702 -21.68 -2.36 -2.56
C LEU A 702 -21.42 -3.80 -3.02
N GLY A 703 -21.43 -4.75 -2.08
CA GLY A 703 -21.32 -6.17 -2.30
C GLY A 703 -22.56 -6.88 -1.77
N ALA A 704 -22.98 -7.94 -2.44
CA ALA A 704 -24.01 -8.86 -2.00
C ALA A 704 -23.52 -10.28 -2.26
N ASP A 705 -23.49 -11.11 -1.24
CA ASP A 705 -23.11 -12.51 -1.31
C ASP A 705 -24.25 -13.36 -0.72
N TYR A 706 -24.74 -14.31 -1.50
CA TYR A 706 -25.83 -15.21 -1.12
C TYR A 706 -25.42 -16.67 -1.31
N ARG A 707 -25.57 -17.48 -0.28
CA ARG A 707 -25.41 -18.93 -0.31
C ARG A 707 -26.79 -19.58 -0.30
N TRP A 708 -27.18 -20.17 -1.40
CA TRP A 708 -28.42 -20.96 -1.46
C TRP A 708 -28.11 -22.40 -1.05
N ARG A 709 -28.50 -22.76 0.17
CA ARG A 709 -28.44 -24.13 0.67
C ARG A 709 -29.52 -24.96 0.02
N THR A 710 -29.11 -25.86 -0.85
CA THR A 710 -30.07 -26.71 -1.58
C THR A 710 -30.65 -27.85 -0.72
N GLY A 711 -30.05 -28.12 0.43
CA GLY A 711 -30.36 -29.29 1.28
C GLY A 711 -29.80 -30.59 0.74
N GLY A 712 -29.03 -30.56 -0.36
CA GLY A 712 -28.36 -31.71 -0.97
C GLY A 712 -26.83 -31.65 -0.76
N ALA A 713 -26.08 -32.38 -1.58
CA ALA A 713 -24.62 -32.44 -1.51
C ALA A 713 -23.91 -31.16 -1.98
N VAL A 714 -24.61 -30.28 -2.66
CA VAL A 714 -24.04 -29.04 -3.23
C VAL A 714 -24.89 -27.85 -2.90
N ASP A 715 -24.23 -26.71 -2.68
CA ASP A 715 -24.82 -25.39 -2.51
C ASP A 715 -24.52 -24.50 -3.69
N LEU A 716 -25.37 -23.49 -3.93
CA LEU A 716 -25.16 -22.46 -4.93
C LEU A 716 -24.66 -21.19 -4.26
N PHE A 717 -23.73 -20.50 -4.89
CA PHE A 717 -23.14 -19.26 -4.43
C PHE A 717 -23.40 -18.18 -5.47
N LEU A 718 -24.01 -17.06 -5.07
CA LEU A 718 -24.29 -15.93 -5.93
C LEU A 718 -23.63 -14.70 -5.33
N GLY A 719 -22.94 -13.93 -6.16
CA GLY A 719 -22.29 -12.71 -5.74
C GLY A 719 -22.57 -11.58 -6.73
N ALA A 720 -22.76 -10.38 -6.22
CA ALA A 720 -22.84 -9.14 -6.99
C ALA A 720 -21.99 -8.08 -6.31
N GLN A 721 -21.23 -7.32 -7.09
CA GLN A 721 -20.42 -6.20 -6.60
C GLN A 721 -20.60 -5.00 -7.52
N GLY A 722 -20.92 -3.85 -6.92
CA GLY A 722 -20.98 -2.57 -7.61
C GLY A 722 -19.98 -1.58 -6.99
N ASN A 723 -19.36 -0.76 -7.81
CA ASN A 723 -18.60 0.39 -7.35
C ASN A 723 -18.88 1.59 -8.23
N TYR A 724 -18.81 2.77 -7.64
CA TYR A 724 -19.01 4.06 -8.31
C TYR A 724 -17.95 5.05 -7.87
N GLN A 725 -17.50 5.87 -8.80
CA GLN A 725 -16.58 6.97 -8.56
C GLN A 725 -17.03 8.20 -9.35
N SER A 726 -17.14 9.35 -8.69
CA SER A 726 -17.38 10.64 -9.38
C SER A 726 -16.11 11.09 -10.10
N LYS A 727 -16.28 12.09 -10.99
CA LYS A 727 -15.13 12.70 -11.70
C LYS A 727 -14.06 13.20 -10.75
N GLN A 728 -12.79 13.09 -11.18
CA GLN A 728 -11.62 13.52 -10.41
C GLN A 728 -10.54 14.10 -11.32
N LEU A 729 -9.70 14.97 -10.77
CA LEU A 729 -8.48 15.41 -11.44
C LEU A 729 -7.41 14.30 -11.39
N ALA A 730 -6.65 14.15 -12.47
CA ALA A 730 -5.44 13.33 -12.48
C ALA A 730 -4.17 14.19 -12.51
N LEU A 731 -4.27 15.47 -12.88
CA LEU A 731 -3.13 16.37 -12.99
C LEU A 731 -3.17 17.49 -11.96
N PHE A 732 -2.06 17.65 -11.24
CA PHE A 732 -1.80 18.78 -10.36
C PHE A 732 -1.08 19.87 -11.15
N SER A 733 -1.84 20.69 -11.91
CA SER A 733 -1.31 21.69 -12.85
C SER A 733 -1.84 23.09 -12.57
N PRO A 734 -1.02 24.15 -12.72
CA PRO A 734 -1.48 25.54 -12.69
C PRO A 734 -2.37 25.88 -13.90
N ASP A 735 -2.22 25.19 -15.03
CA ASP A 735 -2.99 25.43 -16.24
C ASP A 735 -4.40 24.80 -16.16
N ALA A 736 -5.42 25.66 -16.32
CA ALA A 736 -6.82 25.23 -16.29
C ALA A 736 -7.20 24.28 -17.45
N VAL A 737 -6.59 24.46 -18.64
CA VAL A 737 -6.81 23.57 -19.80
C VAL A 737 -6.25 22.19 -19.50
N GLN A 738 -5.03 22.12 -18.95
CA GLN A 738 -4.44 20.84 -18.54
C GLN A 738 -5.27 20.16 -17.45
N ARG A 739 -5.79 20.88 -16.45
CA ARG A 739 -6.67 20.30 -15.45
C ARG A 739 -7.96 19.75 -16.09
N ARG A 740 -8.56 20.47 -17.03
CA ARG A 740 -9.76 20.02 -17.74
C ARG A 740 -9.50 18.76 -18.55
N LEU A 741 -8.43 18.74 -19.37
CA LEU A 741 -8.06 17.58 -20.19
C LEU A 741 -7.53 16.40 -19.37
N GLY A 742 -6.98 16.67 -18.18
CA GLY A 742 -6.55 15.67 -17.20
C GLY A 742 -7.66 15.29 -16.20
N THR A 743 -8.93 15.51 -16.50
CA THR A 743 -10.06 15.08 -15.67
C THR A 743 -10.48 13.66 -16.10
N ILE A 744 -10.50 12.75 -15.17
CA ILE A 744 -11.09 11.41 -15.32
C ILE A 744 -12.60 11.56 -15.05
N ASP A 745 -13.44 11.13 -15.99
CA ASP A 745 -14.88 11.18 -15.86
C ASP A 745 -15.40 10.20 -14.81
N SER A 746 -16.65 10.39 -14.37
CA SER A 746 -17.32 9.47 -13.47
C SER A 746 -17.61 8.13 -14.15
N TYR A 747 -17.48 7.04 -13.40
CA TYR A 747 -17.83 5.71 -13.89
C TYR A 747 -18.38 4.83 -12.78
N GLY A 748 -19.11 3.79 -13.19
CA GLY A 748 -19.60 2.74 -12.30
C GLY A 748 -19.42 1.38 -12.93
N LEU A 749 -19.00 0.40 -12.12
CA LEU A 749 -18.76 -0.98 -12.55
C LEU A 749 -19.68 -1.92 -11.77
N VAL A 750 -20.20 -2.93 -12.46
CA VAL A 750 -20.95 -4.03 -11.85
C VAL A 750 -20.28 -5.35 -12.22
N ASN A 751 -20.04 -6.18 -11.22
CA ASN A 751 -19.47 -7.51 -11.35
C ASN A 751 -20.47 -8.52 -10.79
N LEU A 752 -20.60 -9.66 -11.46
CA LEU A 752 -21.45 -10.77 -11.01
C LEU A 752 -20.63 -12.04 -10.89
N SER A 753 -21.00 -12.90 -9.96
CA SER A 753 -20.47 -14.25 -9.83
C SER A 753 -21.55 -15.25 -9.51
N ALA A 754 -21.41 -16.46 -10.03
CA ALA A 754 -22.25 -17.61 -9.69
C ALA A 754 -21.35 -18.85 -9.54
N GLY A 755 -21.59 -19.64 -8.52
CA GLY A 755 -20.76 -20.81 -8.24
C GLY A 755 -21.58 -21.96 -7.69
N VAL A 756 -21.00 -23.15 -7.79
CA VAL A 756 -21.46 -24.36 -7.15
C VAL A 756 -20.34 -24.93 -6.30
N GLY A 757 -20.66 -25.40 -5.12
CA GLY A 757 -19.69 -25.98 -4.21
C GLY A 757 -20.30 -27.02 -3.31
N ASP A 758 -19.44 -27.77 -2.67
CA ASP A 758 -19.80 -28.72 -1.64
C ASP A 758 -20.41 -28.00 -0.41
N ALA A 759 -21.37 -28.65 0.23
CA ALA A 759 -22.01 -28.09 1.43
C ALA A 759 -21.02 -27.83 2.56
N ASP A 760 -19.93 -28.62 2.63
CA ASP A 760 -18.84 -28.47 3.60
C ASP A 760 -17.68 -27.56 3.10
N ASP A 761 -17.87 -26.89 1.94
CA ASP A 761 -16.90 -26.01 1.28
C ASP A 761 -15.55 -26.69 0.93
N ARG A 762 -15.55 -28.03 0.71
CA ARG A 762 -14.37 -28.79 0.32
C ARG A 762 -13.93 -28.46 -1.11
N TYR A 763 -14.88 -28.19 -2.00
CA TYR A 763 -14.60 -27.71 -3.36
C TYR A 763 -15.64 -26.67 -3.79
N ARG A 764 -15.17 -25.71 -4.61
CA ARG A 764 -16.03 -24.66 -5.19
C ARG A 764 -15.58 -24.35 -6.61
N LEU A 765 -16.53 -24.29 -7.53
CA LEU A 765 -16.34 -23.78 -8.88
C LEU A 765 -17.16 -22.51 -9.03
N THR A 766 -16.53 -21.42 -9.44
CA THR A 766 -17.17 -20.10 -9.57
C THR A 766 -16.94 -19.54 -10.96
N PHE A 767 -18.02 -19.12 -11.62
CA PHE A 767 -18.02 -18.33 -12.84
C PHE A 767 -18.20 -16.85 -12.49
N GLN A 768 -17.51 -15.96 -13.22
CA GLN A 768 -17.53 -14.52 -12.94
C GLN A 768 -17.67 -13.72 -14.22
N VAL A 769 -18.45 -12.63 -14.14
CA VAL A 769 -18.53 -11.59 -15.19
C VAL A 769 -18.07 -10.28 -14.54
N ARG A 770 -17.04 -9.69 -15.10
CA ARG A 770 -16.48 -8.41 -14.66
C ARG A 770 -16.87 -7.31 -15.63
N ASN A 771 -17.13 -6.11 -15.09
CA ASN A 771 -17.60 -4.97 -15.84
C ASN A 771 -18.77 -5.36 -16.78
N LEU A 772 -19.87 -5.79 -16.17
CA LEU A 772 -21.05 -6.32 -16.88
C LEU A 772 -21.52 -5.43 -18.02
N PHE A 773 -21.44 -4.11 -17.85
CA PHE A 773 -21.93 -3.11 -18.80
C PHE A 773 -20.87 -2.62 -19.80
N ASP A 774 -19.66 -3.19 -19.76
CA ASP A 774 -18.54 -2.84 -20.67
C ASP A 774 -18.20 -1.33 -20.64
N GLN A 775 -18.20 -0.76 -19.42
CA GLN A 775 -17.89 0.64 -19.19
C GLN A 775 -16.38 0.88 -19.35
N SER A 776 -15.98 1.66 -20.37
CA SER A 776 -14.59 2.08 -20.52
C SER A 776 -14.27 3.29 -19.64
N PHE A 777 -13.03 3.34 -19.12
CA PHE A 777 -12.51 4.45 -18.33
C PHE A 777 -10.98 4.44 -18.29
N ALA A 778 -10.39 5.60 -18.01
CA ALA A 778 -8.98 5.73 -17.70
C ALA A 778 -8.75 5.66 -16.18
N ALA A 779 -7.75 4.88 -15.73
CA ALA A 779 -7.33 4.85 -14.31
C ALA A 779 -6.43 6.03 -13.97
N ALA A 780 -5.66 6.53 -14.96
CA ALA A 780 -4.83 7.72 -14.83
C ALA A 780 -4.76 8.45 -16.18
N ILE A 781 -4.58 9.75 -16.12
CA ILE A 781 -4.31 10.62 -17.27
C ILE A 781 -3.04 11.40 -16.98
N GLN A 782 -2.12 11.43 -17.95
CA GLN A 782 -0.87 12.17 -17.88
C GLN A 782 -0.74 13.07 -19.10
N ASN A 783 -0.09 14.23 -18.96
CA ASN A 783 0.33 15.06 -20.07
C ASN A 783 1.70 14.60 -20.63
N GLY A 784 2.22 15.29 -21.63
CA GLY A 784 3.56 15.01 -22.18
C GLY A 784 3.60 13.83 -23.15
N GLY A 785 2.51 13.50 -23.81
CA GLY A 785 2.50 12.65 -24.99
C GLY A 785 2.97 13.41 -26.26
N PRO A 786 3.11 12.71 -27.39
CA PRO A 786 3.50 13.30 -28.67
C PRO A 786 2.66 14.55 -29.02
N ALA A 787 3.31 15.63 -29.46
CA ALA A 787 2.69 16.93 -29.76
C ALA A 787 1.86 17.50 -28.59
N GLY A 788 2.24 17.25 -27.34
CA GLY A 788 1.52 17.72 -26.14
C GLY A 788 0.20 17.01 -25.87
N SER A 789 -0.02 15.84 -26.47
CA SER A 789 -1.19 14.99 -26.23
C SER A 789 -1.24 14.44 -24.81
N TYR A 790 -2.41 13.92 -24.41
CA TYR A 790 -2.66 13.31 -23.12
C TYR A 790 -2.70 11.80 -23.23
N ARG A 791 -2.01 11.13 -22.32
CA ARG A 791 -1.85 9.69 -22.26
C ARG A 791 -2.74 9.10 -21.21
N TYR A 792 -3.47 8.06 -21.57
CA TYR A 792 -4.43 7.38 -20.71
C TYR A 792 -3.93 5.99 -20.35
N GLN A 793 -3.92 5.68 -19.07
CA GLN A 793 -3.71 4.31 -18.58
C GLN A 793 -5.06 3.61 -18.51
N ILE A 794 -5.25 2.62 -19.37
CA ILE A 794 -6.49 1.86 -19.48
C ILE A 794 -6.31 0.55 -18.71
N PRO A 795 -6.99 0.37 -17.57
CA PRO A 795 -6.91 -0.87 -16.83
C PRO A 795 -7.71 -1.97 -17.52
N ARG A 796 -7.45 -3.23 -17.17
CA ARG A 796 -8.24 -4.36 -17.65
C ARG A 796 -9.73 -4.23 -17.36
N ASP A 797 -10.07 -3.72 -16.17
CA ASP A 797 -11.46 -3.55 -15.74
C ASP A 797 -12.24 -2.48 -16.52
N ALA A 798 -11.57 -1.76 -17.44
CA ALA A 798 -12.23 -0.90 -18.43
C ALA A 798 -12.85 -1.69 -19.61
N ASP A 799 -12.74 -3.01 -19.60
CA ASP A 799 -13.38 -3.92 -20.55
C ASP A 799 -14.19 -4.97 -19.79
N ARG A 800 -15.27 -5.49 -20.41
CA ARG A 800 -15.95 -6.68 -19.90
C ARG A 800 -15.11 -7.93 -20.16
N TYR A 801 -14.99 -8.77 -19.14
CA TYR A 801 -14.33 -10.08 -19.27
C TYR A 801 -14.97 -11.12 -18.35
N TYR A 802 -14.65 -12.37 -18.64
CA TYR A 802 -15.22 -13.54 -17.96
C TYR A 802 -14.11 -14.30 -17.25
N GLY A 803 -14.44 -14.90 -16.13
CA GLY A 803 -13.52 -15.72 -15.36
C GLY A 803 -14.18 -17.00 -14.85
N ILE A 804 -13.35 -18.01 -14.67
CA ILE A 804 -13.69 -19.24 -13.96
C ILE A 804 -12.61 -19.53 -12.92
N THR A 805 -13.00 -19.85 -11.71
CA THR A 805 -12.08 -20.25 -10.63
C THR A 805 -12.55 -21.55 -9.99
N GLY A 806 -11.62 -22.45 -9.74
CA GLY A 806 -11.85 -23.69 -9.01
C GLY A 806 -10.98 -23.71 -7.75
N ARG A 807 -11.58 -24.04 -6.61
CA ARG A 807 -10.91 -24.15 -5.31
C ARG A 807 -11.20 -25.49 -4.67
N ILE A 808 -10.19 -26.06 -4.07
CA ILE A 808 -10.27 -27.28 -3.24
C ILE A 808 -9.65 -26.94 -1.90
N ASN A 809 -10.38 -27.19 -0.82
CA ASN A 809 -9.92 -27.13 0.57
C ASN A 809 -9.75 -28.56 1.10
N PHE A 810 -8.74 -28.84 1.91
CA PHE A 810 -8.43 -30.16 2.44
C PHE A 810 -7.82 -30.08 3.84
#